data_d60f01534947b0c3694712c06c7ff644
#
_entry.id   d60f01534947b0c3694712c06c7ff644
#
_cell.length_a   1.000
_cell.length_b   1.000
_cell.length_c   1.000
_cell.angle_alpha   90.00
_cell.angle_beta   90.00
_cell.angle_gamma   90.00
#
_symmetry.space_group_name_H-M   'P 1'
#
loop_
_entity.id
_entity.type
_entity.pdbx_description
1 polymer ?
#
loop_
_entity_poly.entity_id
_entity_poly.type
_entity_poly.pdbx_seq_one_letter_code
_entity_poly.pdbx_strand_id
1 'polypeptide(L)'
;MKRPLLSVFCFFLMLAPLLATATPVHQPATTDGGEAWWETTNMDKNDNKIADMVEKYHDHPLFLDEANTLPLIVDFDHTPTQQDVSMLEREVGFIHQWDLPLIDAVAGRIPHDLILETTTLPGVVMLELDGILQVQNGDAAVVHEVDLAQQQTGYDGAGVTVAVIDTGIDSLHVGLDDQDDDNNTNDPKVIAFYDAVNNPDKTNGTEIQAYDDQGHGTHCAGTVAGTGAPTFEHPGMAPQAFLVGVKVLDAGGSGSFATVMAGMQWTVDHRYEFNIRAASMSLGGPGPIEWTSDEEDSVNRYANEMVRAGITMLIAAGNSVASAQIGTPGSAEDVITVGALDKDTSIAVYSSQGPTEEGRVKPNVAFVGSDVMSAQHNSGDGYVAFSGTSMATPGVAGTVALMLQANPDLSPFDVRNILQETATYRQCHYMFANEPCLEDQIPKNRQNNVYGHGHVEALAAVMEAAQRDYQFDTSVAVVVETEAGKDDRIHLMPGDDIEIALTGYADTVQWRSNHLRDDWANLHTFAEGDDDATLDLATIVEQLEHLPGINVEGNHTLSVRALVANESGGHSSTPLAVVNVMLMDTANAKSYGGSEASLLGDLPGWVAPSVLLLLVFLVIMGMIVLNKTEGAIEVETLTWASTDEDIEAVADDAALLH
;
A
#
# COMPACT_ATOMS: atom_id res chain seq x y z
N MET A 1 -11.75 -10.26 -73.74
CA MET A 1 -12.67 -11.30 -73.22
C MET A 1 -12.19 -11.74 -71.86
N LYS A 2 -13.11 -11.65 -70.84
CA LYS A 2 -13.09 -12.32 -69.51
C LYS A 2 -11.99 -11.85 -68.51
N ARG A 3 -12.23 -10.91 -67.64
CA ARG A 3 -12.83 -10.87 -66.27
C ARG A 3 -12.61 -12.09 -65.36
N PRO A 4 -12.75 -11.86 -64.07
CA PRO A 4 -11.91 -11.33 -62.98
C PRO A 4 -11.83 -12.34 -61.82
N LEU A 5 -10.83 -12.25 -60.98
CA LEU A 5 -10.83 -12.88 -59.68
C LEU A 5 -9.82 -12.14 -58.78
N LEU A 6 -10.21 -10.95 -58.38
CA LEU A 6 -9.42 -10.21 -57.39
C LEU A 6 -10.38 -9.37 -56.55
N SER A 7 -11.18 -10.02 -55.74
CA SER A 7 -12.08 -9.31 -54.82
C SER A 7 -12.50 -10.12 -53.57
N VAL A 8 -11.77 -11.16 -53.19
CA VAL A 8 -12.12 -11.96 -52.00
C VAL A 8 -11.01 -12.01 -50.93
N PHE A 9 -9.83 -11.42 -51.24
CA PHE A 9 -8.68 -11.55 -50.31
C PHE A 9 -8.44 -10.36 -49.39
N CYS A 10 -9.22 -9.29 -49.49
CA CYS A 10 -9.06 -8.09 -48.64
C CYS A 10 -10.03 -8.02 -47.46
N PHE A 11 -10.84 -9.04 -47.20
CA PHE A 11 -11.82 -8.99 -46.09
C PHE A 11 -11.46 -9.86 -44.87
N PHE A 12 -10.30 -10.53 -44.89
CA PHE A 12 -9.88 -11.40 -43.80
C PHE A 12 -8.68 -10.88 -42.97
N LEU A 13 -8.22 -9.66 -43.20
CA LEU A 13 -7.06 -9.09 -42.50
C LEU A 13 -7.41 -7.91 -41.58
N MET A 14 -8.70 -7.73 -41.25
CA MET A 14 -9.13 -6.75 -40.23
C MET A 14 -9.90 -7.40 -39.06
N LEU A 15 -9.54 -8.61 -38.70
CA LEU A 15 -9.93 -9.20 -37.43
C LEU A 15 -8.64 -9.59 -36.66
N ALA A 16 -7.83 -8.57 -36.36
CA ALA A 16 -6.97 -8.65 -35.20
C ALA A 16 -7.91 -8.64 -33.99
N PRO A 17 -7.84 -9.61 -33.07
CA PRO A 17 -8.57 -9.49 -31.84
C PRO A 17 -8.02 -8.25 -31.11
N LEU A 18 -8.87 -7.24 -30.89
CA LEU A 18 -8.71 -6.41 -29.71
C LEU A 18 -8.66 -7.41 -28.55
N LEU A 19 -7.48 -7.65 -28.04
CA LEU A 19 -7.30 -8.06 -26.66
C LEU A 19 -7.78 -6.88 -25.83
N ALA A 20 -9.10 -6.80 -25.63
CA ALA A 20 -9.63 -6.12 -24.49
C ALA A 20 -8.95 -6.80 -23.28
N THR A 21 -8.10 -6.10 -22.59
CA THR A 21 -7.75 -6.42 -21.22
C THR A 21 -9.09 -6.49 -20.52
N ALA A 22 -9.57 -7.69 -20.25
CA ALA A 22 -10.70 -7.88 -19.39
C ALA A 22 -10.24 -7.35 -18.02
N THR A 23 -10.69 -6.15 -17.65
CA THR A 23 -10.77 -5.78 -16.26
C THR A 23 -11.48 -6.94 -15.56
N PRO A 24 -10.98 -7.44 -14.43
CA PRO A 24 -11.70 -8.45 -13.69
C PRO A 24 -13.09 -7.87 -13.41
N VAL A 25 -14.12 -8.51 -13.94
CA VAL A 25 -15.50 -8.19 -13.61
C VAL A 25 -15.62 -8.55 -12.14
N HIS A 26 -15.70 -7.54 -11.29
CA HIS A 26 -16.04 -7.75 -9.89
C HIS A 26 -17.42 -8.46 -9.89
N GLN A 27 -17.51 -9.61 -9.23
CA GLN A 27 -18.81 -10.22 -9.00
C GLN A 27 -19.41 -9.51 -7.78
N PRO A 28 -20.66 -9.05 -7.85
CA PRO A 28 -21.31 -8.46 -6.69
C PRO A 28 -21.20 -9.40 -5.49
N ALA A 29 -20.96 -8.83 -4.32
CA ALA A 29 -20.83 -9.60 -3.09
C ALA A 29 -22.14 -10.39 -2.87
N THR A 30 -22.07 -11.72 -3.03
CA THR A 30 -23.18 -12.61 -2.71
C THR A 30 -22.97 -13.18 -1.32
N THR A 31 -24.01 -13.23 -0.52
CA THR A 31 -24.00 -13.96 0.75
C THR A 31 -23.79 -15.46 0.51
N ASP A 32 -23.39 -16.21 1.53
CA ASP A 32 -23.04 -17.65 1.51
C ASP A 32 -24.18 -18.61 1.03
N GLY A 33 -25.24 -18.09 0.45
CA GLY A 33 -26.35 -18.82 -0.15
C GLY A 33 -26.62 -18.50 -1.62
N GLY A 34 -25.87 -17.55 -2.21
CA GLY A 34 -26.08 -17.08 -3.58
C GLY A 34 -27.20 -16.04 -3.72
N GLU A 35 -27.74 -15.53 -2.62
CA GLU A 35 -28.62 -14.37 -2.59
C GLU A 35 -27.79 -13.09 -2.62
N ALA A 36 -28.31 -12.04 -3.26
CA ALA A 36 -27.62 -10.75 -3.31
C ALA A 36 -27.69 -10.06 -1.94
N TRP A 37 -26.67 -9.27 -1.57
CA TRP A 37 -26.58 -8.63 -0.26
C TRP A 37 -27.81 -7.73 0.03
N TRP A 38 -28.32 -7.04 -0.98
CA TRP A 38 -29.50 -6.18 -0.86
C TRP A 38 -30.83 -6.94 -0.66
N GLU A 39 -30.86 -8.25 -0.88
CA GLU A 39 -32.02 -9.09 -0.62
C GLU A 39 -32.05 -9.60 0.84
N THR A 40 -30.94 -9.51 1.53
CA THR A 40 -30.76 -10.04 2.91
C THR A 40 -30.38 -8.98 3.92
N THR A 41 -30.15 -7.74 3.47
CA THR A 41 -29.76 -6.62 4.34
C THR A 41 -30.89 -6.19 5.28
N ASN A 42 -30.51 -5.67 6.45
CA ASN A 42 -31.43 -5.00 7.37
C ASN A 42 -31.48 -3.48 7.19
N MET A 43 -30.77 -2.94 6.20
CA MET A 43 -30.73 -1.48 5.95
C MET A 43 -32.08 -0.91 5.53
N ASP A 44 -32.90 -1.71 4.88
CA ASP A 44 -34.23 -1.36 4.37
C ASP A 44 -35.28 -2.29 4.98
N LYS A 45 -35.83 -1.94 6.15
CA LYS A 45 -36.79 -2.76 6.89
C LYS A 45 -38.18 -2.80 6.26
N ASN A 46 -38.44 -1.95 5.29
CA ASN A 46 -39.76 -1.85 4.65
C ASN A 46 -39.76 -2.26 3.15
N ASP A 47 -38.61 -2.76 2.64
CA ASP A 47 -38.43 -3.28 1.27
C ASP A 47 -38.70 -2.23 0.17
N ASN A 48 -38.39 -0.96 0.40
CA ASN A 48 -38.63 0.09 -0.59
C ASN A 48 -37.37 0.55 -1.36
N LYS A 49 -36.22 -0.12 -1.13
CA LYS A 49 -34.89 0.20 -1.66
C LYS A 49 -34.33 1.56 -1.18
N ILE A 50 -34.80 2.05 -0.07
CA ILE A 50 -34.31 3.24 0.58
C ILE A 50 -33.86 2.83 1.98
N ALA A 51 -32.56 2.95 2.26
CA ALA A 51 -32.04 2.62 3.58
C ALA A 51 -32.76 3.44 4.68
N ASP A 52 -33.09 2.80 5.81
CA ASP A 52 -33.75 3.42 6.96
C ASP A 52 -33.08 4.75 7.37
N MET A 53 -31.77 4.88 7.18
CA MET A 53 -31.03 6.11 7.43
C MET A 53 -31.46 7.27 6.53
N VAL A 54 -31.68 7.01 5.26
CA VAL A 54 -32.18 8.03 4.33
C VAL A 54 -33.57 8.50 4.79
N GLU A 55 -34.48 7.57 5.09
CA GLU A 55 -35.83 7.90 5.58
C GLU A 55 -35.82 8.70 6.88
N LYS A 56 -34.87 8.40 7.78
CA LYS A 56 -34.72 9.07 9.08
C LYS A 56 -34.16 10.49 8.98
N TYR A 57 -33.26 10.73 8.01
CA TYR A 57 -32.51 11.98 7.93
C TYR A 57 -32.74 12.80 6.67
N HIS A 58 -33.64 12.38 5.78
CA HIS A 58 -33.89 13.08 4.50
C HIS A 58 -34.31 14.55 4.66
N ASP A 59 -34.91 14.93 5.78
CA ASP A 59 -35.34 16.31 6.10
C ASP A 59 -34.34 17.02 7.03
N HIS A 60 -33.20 16.38 7.38
CA HIS A 60 -32.29 16.94 8.37
C HIS A 60 -31.40 18.04 7.75
N PRO A 61 -31.34 19.25 8.38
CA PRO A 61 -30.60 20.40 7.82
C PRO A 61 -29.10 20.17 7.61
N LEU A 62 -28.53 19.14 8.22
CA LEU A 62 -27.11 18.77 8.06
C LEU A 62 -26.82 18.22 6.65
N PHE A 63 -27.80 17.57 6.02
CA PHE A 63 -27.62 16.87 4.75
C PHE A 63 -28.24 17.61 3.56
N LEU A 64 -29.32 18.38 3.78
CA LEU A 64 -29.94 19.16 2.72
C LEU A 64 -29.13 20.41 2.40
N ASP A 65 -28.88 20.64 1.12
CA ASP A 65 -28.28 21.90 0.65
C ASP A 65 -29.34 22.97 0.30
N GLU A 66 -28.87 24.16 -0.10
CA GLU A 66 -29.75 25.25 -0.53
C GLU A 66 -30.62 24.92 -1.76
N ALA A 67 -30.20 23.94 -2.56
CA ALA A 67 -30.93 23.44 -3.72
C ALA A 67 -31.94 22.35 -3.37
N ASN A 68 -32.09 22.01 -2.10
CA ASN A 68 -32.94 20.92 -1.59
C ASN A 68 -32.56 19.57 -2.19
N THR A 69 -31.25 19.29 -2.29
CA THR A 69 -30.73 17.98 -2.70
C THR A 69 -30.12 17.24 -1.53
N LEU A 70 -30.24 15.90 -1.53
CA LEU A 70 -29.70 15.01 -0.51
C LEU A 70 -28.46 14.28 -1.07
N PRO A 71 -27.36 14.16 -0.32
CA PRO A 71 -26.21 13.36 -0.72
C PRO A 71 -26.55 11.88 -0.54
N LEU A 72 -26.45 11.11 -1.62
CA LEU A 72 -26.81 9.68 -1.63
C LEU A 72 -25.75 8.86 -2.36
N ILE A 73 -25.61 7.62 -1.90
CA ILE A 73 -24.93 6.54 -2.61
C ILE A 73 -26.03 5.71 -3.28
N VAL A 74 -25.87 5.44 -4.56
CA VAL A 74 -26.82 4.68 -5.37
C VAL A 74 -26.15 3.36 -5.74
N ASP A 75 -26.64 2.26 -5.15
CA ASP A 75 -26.13 0.91 -5.42
C ASP A 75 -26.84 0.29 -6.61
N PHE A 76 -26.10 -0.47 -7.39
CA PHE A 76 -26.58 -1.17 -8.58
C PHE A 76 -26.42 -2.68 -8.45
N ASP A 77 -27.22 -3.42 -9.21
CA ASP A 77 -27.07 -4.88 -9.36
C ASP A 77 -25.90 -5.29 -10.27
N HIS A 78 -25.11 -4.33 -10.72
CA HIS A 78 -23.94 -4.48 -11.59
C HIS A 78 -23.03 -3.27 -11.43
N THR A 79 -21.77 -3.40 -11.82
CA THR A 79 -20.82 -2.27 -11.81
C THR A 79 -21.32 -1.14 -12.72
N PRO A 80 -21.65 0.05 -12.18
CA PRO A 80 -22.23 1.15 -12.92
C PRO A 80 -21.33 1.62 -14.06
N THR A 81 -21.97 2.00 -15.17
CA THR A 81 -21.30 2.55 -16.36
C THR A 81 -21.71 4.02 -16.56
N GLN A 82 -21.01 4.72 -17.46
CA GLN A 82 -21.39 6.08 -17.84
C GLN A 82 -22.85 6.18 -18.36
N GLN A 83 -23.43 5.07 -18.82
CA GLN A 83 -24.83 5.06 -19.27
C GLN A 83 -25.80 5.10 -18.07
N ASP A 84 -25.44 4.44 -16.97
CA ASP A 84 -26.21 4.41 -15.73
C ASP A 84 -26.17 5.79 -15.06
N VAL A 85 -24.97 6.40 -14.97
CA VAL A 85 -24.83 7.79 -14.51
C VAL A 85 -25.67 8.75 -15.35
N SER A 86 -25.59 8.66 -16.70
CA SER A 86 -26.37 9.52 -17.59
C SER A 86 -27.89 9.26 -17.49
N MET A 87 -28.30 8.07 -17.13
CA MET A 87 -29.69 7.75 -16.81
C MET A 87 -30.14 8.48 -15.54
N LEU A 88 -29.38 8.37 -14.44
CA LEU A 88 -29.65 9.06 -13.19
C LEU A 88 -29.72 10.59 -13.39
N GLU A 89 -28.73 11.17 -14.11
CA GLU A 89 -28.70 12.61 -14.42
C GLU A 89 -29.96 13.08 -15.17
N ARG A 90 -30.38 12.30 -16.16
CA ARG A 90 -31.53 12.67 -17.02
C ARG A 90 -32.87 12.46 -16.36
N GLU A 91 -33.07 11.34 -15.64
CA GLU A 91 -34.40 10.94 -15.13
C GLU A 91 -34.69 11.57 -13.78
N VAL A 92 -33.68 11.70 -12.90
CA VAL A 92 -33.86 12.19 -11.52
C VAL A 92 -32.97 13.38 -11.16
N GLY A 93 -32.27 13.97 -12.15
CA GLY A 93 -31.45 15.14 -11.89
C GLY A 93 -30.24 14.88 -10.98
N PHE A 94 -29.76 13.64 -10.96
CA PHE A 94 -28.58 13.26 -10.18
C PHE A 94 -27.39 14.16 -10.50
N ILE A 95 -26.74 14.66 -9.48
CA ILE A 95 -25.49 15.42 -9.61
C ILE A 95 -24.36 14.46 -9.23
N HIS A 96 -23.79 13.79 -10.23
CA HIS A 96 -22.72 12.81 -10.06
C HIS A 96 -21.49 13.44 -9.39
N GLN A 97 -20.89 12.70 -8.46
CA GLN A 97 -19.70 13.12 -7.74
C GLN A 97 -18.60 12.04 -7.79
N TRP A 98 -18.94 10.77 -7.51
CA TRP A 98 -17.99 9.67 -7.42
C TRP A 98 -18.50 8.38 -8.05
N ASP A 99 -17.57 7.64 -8.71
CA ASP A 99 -17.74 6.24 -9.06
C ASP A 99 -17.19 5.37 -7.94
N LEU A 100 -17.94 4.38 -7.47
CA LEU A 100 -17.60 3.50 -6.36
C LEU A 100 -17.62 2.02 -6.82
N PRO A 101 -16.74 1.62 -7.76
CA PRO A 101 -16.82 0.33 -8.45
C PRO A 101 -16.56 -0.89 -7.55
N LEU A 102 -15.94 -0.73 -6.39
CA LEU A 102 -15.71 -1.83 -5.44
C LEU A 102 -16.99 -2.34 -4.80
N ILE A 103 -18.03 -1.52 -4.75
CA ILE A 103 -19.33 -1.86 -4.16
C ILE A 103 -20.48 -1.73 -5.17
N ASP A 104 -20.16 -1.65 -6.47
CA ASP A 104 -21.12 -1.50 -7.56
C ASP A 104 -22.05 -0.29 -7.40
N ALA A 105 -21.52 0.86 -6.97
CA ALA A 105 -22.30 2.05 -6.67
C ALA A 105 -21.74 3.32 -7.35
N VAL A 106 -22.54 4.38 -7.30
CA VAL A 106 -22.13 5.76 -7.57
C VAL A 106 -22.62 6.67 -6.45
N ALA A 107 -21.87 7.74 -6.16
CA ALA A 107 -22.29 8.73 -5.17
C ALA A 107 -22.48 10.10 -5.81
N GLY A 108 -23.41 10.87 -5.24
CA GLY A 108 -23.75 12.21 -5.69
C GLY A 108 -24.97 12.77 -4.96
N ARG A 109 -25.59 13.77 -5.54
CA ARG A 109 -26.75 14.40 -4.93
C ARG A 109 -28.01 14.22 -5.76
N ILE A 110 -29.15 13.95 -5.10
CA ILE A 110 -30.46 13.77 -5.71
C ILE A 110 -31.43 14.80 -5.11
N PRO A 111 -32.27 15.47 -5.94
CA PRO A 111 -33.37 16.27 -5.42
C PRO A 111 -34.23 15.49 -4.46
N HIS A 112 -34.51 16.05 -3.31
CA HIS A 112 -35.24 15.42 -2.22
C HIS A 112 -36.60 14.79 -2.66
N ASP A 113 -37.32 15.44 -3.56
CA ASP A 113 -38.62 15.00 -4.09
C ASP A 113 -38.52 13.87 -5.13
N LEU A 114 -37.30 13.52 -5.58
CA LEU A 114 -37.05 12.47 -6.58
C LEU A 114 -36.37 11.20 -6.00
N ILE A 115 -36.14 11.14 -4.68
CA ILE A 115 -35.54 9.99 -4.02
C ILE A 115 -36.33 8.70 -4.30
N LEU A 116 -37.65 8.72 -4.12
CA LEU A 116 -38.47 7.55 -4.36
C LEU A 116 -38.50 7.14 -5.85
N GLU A 117 -38.46 8.10 -6.76
CA GLU A 117 -38.42 7.79 -8.20
C GLU A 117 -37.10 7.10 -8.59
N THR A 118 -36.01 7.43 -7.91
CA THR A 118 -34.68 6.82 -8.15
C THR A 118 -34.69 5.31 -7.93
N THR A 119 -35.46 4.81 -6.95
CA THR A 119 -35.55 3.36 -6.67
C THR A 119 -36.20 2.56 -7.80
N THR A 120 -36.92 3.24 -8.70
CA THR A 120 -37.64 2.60 -9.83
C THR A 120 -36.76 2.48 -11.08
N LEU A 121 -35.58 3.07 -11.08
CA LEU A 121 -34.67 3.06 -12.23
C LEU A 121 -34.01 1.70 -12.43
N PRO A 122 -33.77 1.30 -13.70
CA PRO A 122 -33.14 0.02 -14.00
C PRO A 122 -31.78 -0.14 -13.33
N GLY A 123 -31.57 -1.28 -12.70
CA GLY A 123 -30.30 -1.63 -12.05
C GLY A 123 -30.15 -1.09 -10.63
N VAL A 124 -30.92 -0.09 -10.20
CA VAL A 124 -30.86 0.45 -8.84
C VAL A 124 -31.43 -0.56 -7.84
N VAL A 125 -30.64 -0.91 -6.84
CA VAL A 125 -30.98 -1.89 -5.79
C VAL A 125 -31.13 -1.28 -4.41
N MET A 126 -30.35 -0.21 -4.10
CA MET A 126 -30.43 0.48 -2.81
C MET A 126 -30.04 1.96 -2.94
N LEU A 127 -30.58 2.78 -2.07
CA LEU A 127 -30.16 4.16 -1.83
C LEU A 127 -29.68 4.29 -0.39
N GLU A 128 -28.41 4.62 -0.21
CA GLU A 128 -27.82 4.88 1.11
C GLU A 128 -27.56 6.37 1.33
N LEU A 129 -27.58 6.82 2.57
CA LEU A 129 -27.18 8.19 2.89
C LEU A 129 -25.67 8.35 2.76
N ASP A 130 -25.19 9.31 1.98
CA ASP A 130 -23.80 9.74 2.02
C ASP A 130 -23.58 10.58 3.30
N GLY A 131 -23.22 9.87 4.38
CA GLY A 131 -23.05 10.45 5.72
C GLY A 131 -21.80 11.30 5.85
N ILE A 132 -21.57 11.87 7.03
CA ILE A 132 -20.41 12.70 7.33
C ILE A 132 -19.48 11.98 8.29
N LEU A 133 -18.23 11.82 7.90
CA LEU A 133 -17.14 11.39 8.79
C LEU A 133 -16.35 12.61 9.27
N GLN A 134 -15.89 12.58 10.51
CA GLN A 134 -15.13 13.64 11.13
C GLN A 134 -13.84 13.12 11.77
N VAL A 135 -12.82 14.00 11.83
CA VAL A 135 -11.60 13.78 12.59
C VAL A 135 -11.94 13.51 14.06
N GLN A 136 -11.34 12.45 14.60
CA GLN A 136 -11.45 12.12 16.02
C GLN A 136 -10.32 12.82 16.78
N ASN A 137 -10.50 14.07 17.23
CA ASN A 137 -9.49 14.88 17.89
C ASN A 137 -9.41 14.64 19.39
N GLY A 138 -8.20 14.59 19.86
CA GLY A 138 -7.88 14.58 21.29
C GLY A 138 -6.36 14.62 21.53
N ASP A 139 -5.87 15.11 22.64
CA ASP A 139 -4.43 15.39 22.93
C ASP A 139 -3.59 14.12 23.27
N ALA A 140 -2.44 13.93 22.85
CA ALA A 140 -1.62 13.05 22.53
C ALA A 140 -0.37 12.27 22.76
N ALA A 141 0.35 11.62 23.24
CA ALA A 141 1.66 11.01 23.06
C ALA A 141 1.90 9.53 23.28
N VAL A 142 2.63 8.93 22.85
CA VAL A 142 3.94 8.27 22.86
C VAL A 142 4.02 6.80 23.33
N VAL A 143 4.70 6.03 22.61
CA VAL A 143 5.72 5.03 22.93
C VAL A 143 5.29 3.70 23.51
N HIS A 144 5.46 2.69 22.72
CA HIS A 144 5.52 1.34 23.20
C HIS A 144 6.71 0.62 22.58
N GLU A 145 7.62 0.13 23.38
CA GLU A 145 8.64 -0.88 23.07
C GLU A 145 9.07 -0.97 21.59
N VAL A 146 8.68 0.03 20.77
CA VAL A 146 9.05 0.15 19.36
C VAL A 146 10.54 0.39 19.25
N ASP A 147 11.09 1.24 20.11
CA ASP A 147 12.54 1.48 20.19
C ASP A 147 13.28 0.17 20.47
N LEU A 148 12.70 -0.68 21.34
CA LEU A 148 13.29 -1.97 21.65
C LEU A 148 13.18 -2.94 20.45
N ALA A 149 12.05 -2.91 19.73
CA ALA A 149 11.88 -3.68 18.52
C ALA A 149 12.92 -3.27 17.45
N GLN A 150 13.06 -1.97 17.20
CA GLN A 150 14.04 -1.43 16.26
C GLN A 150 15.48 -1.79 16.66
N GLN A 151 15.84 -1.61 17.93
CA GLN A 151 17.19 -1.91 18.43
C GLN A 151 17.53 -3.40 18.34
N GLN A 152 16.58 -4.30 18.61
CA GLN A 152 16.85 -5.73 18.61
C GLN A 152 16.78 -6.38 17.23
N THR A 153 15.98 -5.82 16.31
CA THR A 153 15.73 -6.43 15.01
C THR A 153 16.38 -5.67 13.87
N GLY A 154 16.72 -4.39 14.06
CA GLY A 154 17.21 -3.50 13.02
C GLY A 154 16.12 -3.05 12.03
N TYR A 155 14.85 -3.39 12.25
CA TYR A 155 13.74 -2.96 11.39
C TYR A 155 13.26 -1.56 11.78
N ASP A 156 13.08 -0.69 10.80
CA ASP A 156 12.69 0.72 10.93
C ASP A 156 11.57 1.14 9.98
N GLY A 157 11.01 0.17 9.23
CA GLY A 157 9.93 0.36 8.26
C GLY A 157 10.41 0.54 6.81
N ALA A 158 11.72 0.49 6.56
CA ALA A 158 12.28 0.69 5.24
C ALA A 158 11.67 -0.24 4.18
N GLY A 159 11.40 0.32 2.98
CA GLY A 159 10.78 -0.39 1.87
C GLY A 159 9.27 -0.65 2.00
N VAL A 160 8.63 -0.19 3.07
CA VAL A 160 7.18 -0.31 3.26
C VAL A 160 6.52 1.06 3.08
N THR A 161 5.41 1.11 2.36
CA THR A 161 4.60 2.33 2.22
C THR A 161 3.31 2.22 3.01
N VAL A 162 3.02 3.26 3.81
CA VAL A 162 1.78 3.42 4.56
C VAL A 162 0.98 4.59 4.00
N ALA A 163 -0.27 4.34 3.63
CA ALA A 163 -1.19 5.41 3.28
C ALA A 163 -1.80 6.03 4.55
N VAL A 164 -1.85 7.35 4.62
CA VAL A 164 -2.55 8.10 5.66
C VAL A 164 -3.78 8.75 5.03
N ILE A 165 -4.96 8.16 5.31
CA ILE A 165 -6.25 8.61 4.76
C ILE A 165 -6.88 9.54 5.80
N ASP A 166 -6.72 10.87 5.59
CA ASP A 166 -6.98 11.86 6.63
C ASP A 166 -7.18 13.28 6.05
N THR A 167 -6.78 14.34 6.77
CA THR A 167 -6.85 15.75 6.36
C THR A 167 -5.76 16.18 5.37
N GLY A 168 -4.78 15.34 5.10
CA GLY A 168 -3.59 15.60 4.28
C GLY A 168 -2.29 15.36 5.06
N ILE A 169 -1.16 15.70 4.45
CA ILE A 169 0.17 15.65 5.07
C ILE A 169 0.93 16.91 4.68
N ASP A 170 1.46 17.63 5.65
CA ASP A 170 2.41 18.72 5.41
C ASP A 170 3.80 18.17 5.10
N SER A 171 4.04 17.94 3.80
CA SER A 171 5.32 17.39 3.30
C SER A 171 6.48 18.40 3.32
N LEU A 172 6.29 19.58 3.88
CA LEU A 172 7.35 20.56 4.09
C LEU A 172 7.83 20.60 5.54
N HIS A 173 7.23 19.82 6.43
CA HIS A 173 7.72 19.66 7.79
C HIS A 173 9.00 18.84 7.78
N VAL A 174 10.07 19.32 8.42
CA VAL A 174 11.41 18.71 8.37
C VAL A 174 11.49 17.25 8.82
N GLY A 175 10.53 16.76 9.55
CA GLY A 175 10.42 15.34 9.90
C GLY A 175 9.59 14.52 8.90
N LEU A 176 9.14 15.11 7.78
CA LEU A 176 8.28 14.50 6.77
C LEU A 176 8.67 14.87 5.33
N ASP A 177 9.70 15.70 5.12
CA ASP A 177 10.08 16.20 3.81
C ASP A 177 11.01 15.24 3.04
N ASP A 178 11.91 14.58 3.72
CA ASP A 178 12.78 13.55 3.14
C ASP A 178 13.03 12.36 4.10
N GLN A 179 13.78 11.36 3.63
CA GLN A 179 14.02 10.12 4.38
C GLN A 179 15.23 10.21 5.30
N ASP A 180 16.25 10.98 4.91
CA ASP A 180 17.55 11.00 5.60
C ASP A 180 17.86 12.35 6.26
N ASP A 181 16.93 13.31 6.20
CA ASP A 181 17.08 14.67 6.70
C ASP A 181 18.29 15.43 6.09
N ASP A 182 18.80 14.98 4.92
CA ASP A 182 19.81 15.69 4.14
C ASP A 182 19.19 16.38 2.93
N ASN A 183 18.94 17.67 3.04
CA ASN A 183 18.36 18.50 1.97
C ASN A 183 19.16 18.54 0.64
N ASN A 184 20.25 17.79 0.52
CA ASN A 184 21.01 17.65 -0.74
C ASN A 184 20.62 16.37 -1.51
N THR A 185 19.91 15.46 -0.89
CA THR A 185 19.34 14.26 -1.52
C THR A 185 17.94 14.55 -2.08
N ASN A 186 17.43 13.66 -2.91
CA ASN A 186 16.08 13.79 -3.47
C ASN A 186 15.30 12.51 -3.18
N ASP A 187 15.00 12.32 -1.92
CA ASP A 187 14.36 11.13 -1.40
C ASP A 187 13.14 11.46 -0.51
N PRO A 188 12.07 11.98 -1.14
CA PRO A 188 10.89 12.43 -0.42
C PRO A 188 10.29 11.31 0.43
N LYS A 189 9.95 11.61 1.67
CA LYS A 189 9.24 10.69 2.56
C LYS A 189 7.78 10.50 2.12
N VAL A 190 7.11 11.58 1.70
CA VAL A 190 5.76 11.54 1.12
C VAL A 190 5.88 11.36 -0.39
N ILE A 191 5.78 10.11 -0.85
CA ILE A 191 6.03 9.74 -2.25
C ILE A 191 4.85 9.96 -3.19
N ALA A 192 3.63 10.07 -2.65
CA ALA A 192 2.43 10.37 -3.43
C ALA A 192 1.38 11.10 -2.58
N PHE A 193 0.52 11.85 -3.26
CA PHE A 193 -0.57 12.58 -2.62
C PHE A 193 -1.81 12.65 -3.52
N TYR A 194 -2.97 12.30 -2.96
CA TYR A 194 -4.26 12.45 -3.59
C TYR A 194 -5.18 13.33 -2.75
N ASP A 195 -5.84 14.28 -3.37
CA ASP A 195 -6.76 15.22 -2.74
C ASP A 195 -8.18 15.03 -3.29
N ALA A 196 -8.94 14.18 -2.64
CA ALA A 196 -10.33 13.90 -2.98
C ALA A 196 -11.28 15.08 -2.68
N VAL A 197 -10.83 16.06 -1.89
CA VAL A 197 -11.65 17.18 -1.42
C VAL A 197 -11.62 18.34 -2.42
N ASN A 198 -10.41 18.83 -2.77
CA ASN A 198 -10.26 20.04 -3.56
C ASN A 198 -9.78 19.77 -5.00
N ASN A 199 -9.17 18.62 -5.26
CA ASN A 199 -8.55 18.29 -6.53
C ASN A 199 -8.82 16.84 -6.98
N PRO A 200 -10.07 16.38 -6.99
CA PRO A 200 -10.41 14.97 -7.24
C PRO A 200 -10.06 14.49 -8.67
N ASP A 201 -9.81 15.39 -9.60
CA ASP A 201 -9.38 15.11 -10.97
C ASP A 201 -7.87 14.89 -11.12
N LYS A 202 -7.09 15.11 -10.06
CA LYS A 202 -5.64 14.93 -10.02
C LYS A 202 -5.27 13.57 -9.42
N THR A 203 -5.37 12.53 -10.23
CA THR A 203 -5.36 11.14 -9.75
C THR A 203 -4.03 10.41 -9.88
N ASN A 204 -2.97 10.99 -10.49
CA ASN A 204 -1.71 10.28 -10.68
C ASN A 204 -0.79 10.25 -9.43
N GLY A 205 -1.20 10.86 -8.32
CA GLY A 205 -0.45 10.87 -7.06
C GLY A 205 0.73 11.84 -6.98
N THR A 206 1.20 12.39 -8.09
CA THR A 206 2.38 13.29 -8.14
C THR A 206 2.08 14.68 -8.71
N GLU A 207 0.83 14.96 -9.06
CA GLU A 207 0.42 16.24 -9.65
C GLU A 207 0.31 17.38 -8.65
N ILE A 208 0.16 17.05 -7.37
CA ILE A 208 -0.03 18.01 -6.27
C ILE A 208 1.01 17.72 -5.21
N GLN A 209 1.73 18.75 -4.80
CA GLN A 209 2.56 18.64 -3.59
C GLN A 209 1.66 18.39 -2.38
N ALA A 210 2.01 17.41 -1.56
CA ALA A 210 1.25 17.09 -0.36
C ALA A 210 1.18 18.29 0.58
N TYR A 211 -0.01 18.52 1.11
CA TYR A 211 -0.29 19.58 2.08
C TYR A 211 -1.35 19.14 3.08
N ASP A 212 -1.43 19.85 4.19
CA ASP A 212 -2.48 19.69 5.20
C ASP A 212 -2.98 21.06 5.61
N ASP A 213 -4.28 21.30 5.54
CA ASP A 213 -4.91 22.56 5.92
C ASP A 213 -5.63 22.50 7.28
N GLN A 214 -5.49 21.36 7.99
CA GLN A 214 -6.10 21.13 9.30
C GLN A 214 -5.07 20.69 10.37
N GLY A 215 -4.19 19.73 10.04
CA GLY A 215 -3.05 19.30 10.86
C GLY A 215 -3.17 17.93 11.49
N HIS A 216 -4.35 17.31 11.50
CA HIS A 216 -4.54 15.99 12.08
C HIS A 216 -3.81 14.90 11.29
N GLY A 217 -3.93 14.89 9.96
CA GLY A 217 -3.26 13.93 9.11
C GLY A 217 -1.73 14.04 9.15
N THR A 218 -1.19 15.29 9.26
CA THR A 218 0.24 15.51 9.47
C THR A 218 0.72 14.89 10.78
N HIS A 219 -0.04 15.06 11.85
CA HIS A 219 0.26 14.43 13.13
C HIS A 219 0.23 12.89 13.03
N CYS A 220 -0.80 12.33 12.40
CA CYS A 220 -0.90 10.88 12.15
C CYS A 220 0.29 10.38 11.30
N ALA A 221 0.66 11.09 10.23
CA ALA A 221 1.79 10.76 9.38
C ALA A 221 3.12 10.76 10.14
N GLY A 222 3.36 11.78 10.97
CA GLY A 222 4.54 11.84 11.83
C GLY A 222 4.57 10.70 12.85
N THR A 223 3.41 10.29 13.40
CA THR A 223 3.33 9.15 14.32
C THR A 223 3.63 7.82 13.61
N VAL A 224 3.23 7.65 12.34
CA VAL A 224 3.59 6.47 11.55
C VAL A 224 5.09 6.43 11.29
N ALA A 225 5.63 7.51 10.65
CA ALA A 225 6.93 7.44 9.99
C ALA A 225 7.76 8.73 10.02
N GLY A 226 7.44 9.69 10.89
CA GLY A 226 8.28 10.89 11.03
C GLY A 226 9.71 10.56 11.42
N THR A 227 10.70 11.26 10.85
CA THR A 227 12.11 11.06 11.21
C THR A 227 12.45 11.59 12.60
N GLY A 228 11.63 12.53 13.10
CA GLY A 228 11.88 13.22 14.37
C GLY A 228 12.76 14.45 14.26
N ALA A 229 13.22 14.81 13.05
CA ALA A 229 14.06 15.98 12.82
C ALA A 229 13.38 17.28 13.29
N PRO A 230 14.15 18.30 13.74
CA PRO A 230 15.62 18.35 13.75
C PRO A 230 16.26 17.83 15.03
N THR A 231 15.47 17.46 16.04
CA THR A 231 16.01 17.02 17.35
C THR A 231 16.10 15.51 17.50
N PHE A 232 15.35 14.77 16.68
CA PHE A 232 15.22 13.30 16.73
C PHE A 232 14.65 12.79 18.07
N GLU A 233 13.95 13.65 18.81
CA GLU A 233 13.32 13.30 20.09
C GLU A 233 11.95 12.64 19.92
N HIS A 234 11.32 12.83 18.74
CA HIS A 234 9.94 12.39 18.48
C HIS A 234 9.81 11.67 17.12
N PRO A 235 10.60 10.61 16.88
CA PRO A 235 10.45 9.83 15.65
C PRO A 235 9.11 9.06 15.65
N GLY A 236 8.63 8.74 14.46
CA GLY A 236 7.51 7.82 14.26
C GLY A 236 7.91 6.37 14.57
N MET A 237 6.91 5.49 14.58
CA MET A 237 7.12 4.06 14.90
C MET A 237 7.90 3.32 13.81
N ALA A 238 7.93 3.85 12.58
CA ALA A 238 8.64 3.29 11.44
C ALA A 238 9.32 4.42 10.64
N PRO A 239 10.38 5.05 11.17
CA PRO A 239 10.93 6.30 10.63
C PRO A 239 11.49 6.18 9.21
N GLN A 240 11.72 4.98 8.70
CA GLN A 240 12.17 4.74 7.33
C GLN A 240 11.04 4.26 6.39
N ALA A 241 9.79 4.15 6.86
CA ALA A 241 8.66 3.87 5.98
C ALA A 241 8.34 5.06 5.08
N PHE A 242 7.92 4.78 3.84
CA PHE A 242 7.36 5.79 2.96
C PHE A 242 5.91 6.10 3.32
N LEU A 243 5.48 7.30 3.00
CA LEU A 243 4.14 7.78 3.21
C LEU A 243 3.43 8.12 1.91
N VAL A 244 2.14 7.83 1.86
CA VAL A 244 1.21 8.32 0.83
C VAL A 244 0.11 9.09 1.53
N GLY A 245 -0.06 10.35 1.19
CA GLY A 245 -1.13 11.17 1.74
C GLY A 245 -2.41 11.06 0.91
N VAL A 246 -3.54 10.76 1.56
CA VAL A 246 -4.85 10.70 0.91
C VAL A 246 -5.79 11.64 1.67
N LYS A 247 -5.94 12.85 1.14
CA LYS A 247 -6.80 13.87 1.76
C LYS A 247 -8.26 13.63 1.42
N VAL A 248 -9.02 13.18 2.41
CA VAL A 248 -10.47 12.91 2.33
C VAL A 248 -11.30 13.81 3.25
N LEU A 249 -10.64 14.53 4.15
CA LEU A 249 -11.26 15.47 5.07
C LEU A 249 -10.82 16.90 4.74
N ASP A 250 -11.72 17.85 4.86
CA ASP A 250 -11.51 19.27 4.60
C ASP A 250 -10.75 20.00 5.74
N ALA A 251 -10.56 21.29 5.61
CA ALA A 251 -9.92 22.14 6.63
C ALA A 251 -10.72 22.22 7.96
N GLY A 252 -11.96 21.77 7.98
CA GLY A 252 -12.78 21.62 9.19
C GLY A 252 -12.64 20.24 9.83
N GLY A 253 -11.91 19.31 9.21
CA GLY A 253 -11.76 17.93 9.65
C GLY A 253 -12.99 17.07 9.33
N SER A 254 -13.74 17.39 8.28
CA SER A 254 -14.97 16.69 7.89
C SER A 254 -14.91 16.25 6.42
N GLY A 255 -15.53 15.11 6.12
CA GLY A 255 -15.68 14.60 4.76
C GLY A 255 -16.94 13.74 4.64
N SER A 256 -17.51 13.67 3.45
CA SER A 256 -18.64 12.77 3.20
C SER A 256 -18.16 11.32 3.07
N PHE A 257 -19.05 10.36 3.24
CA PHE A 257 -18.77 8.94 2.99
C PHE A 257 -18.21 8.73 1.58
N ALA A 258 -18.82 9.37 0.59
CA ALA A 258 -18.39 9.26 -0.80
C ALA A 258 -16.98 9.80 -1.02
N THR A 259 -16.62 10.95 -0.42
CA THR A 259 -15.26 11.51 -0.51
C THR A 259 -14.23 10.57 0.14
N VAL A 260 -14.60 10.00 1.29
CA VAL A 260 -13.73 9.02 1.98
C VAL A 260 -13.56 7.76 1.13
N MET A 261 -14.65 7.20 0.60
CA MET A 261 -14.59 6.03 -0.28
C MET A 261 -13.83 6.30 -1.58
N ALA A 262 -13.89 7.52 -2.14
CA ALA A 262 -13.09 7.90 -3.29
C ALA A 262 -11.58 7.88 -2.97
N GLY A 263 -11.17 8.35 -1.79
CA GLY A 263 -9.78 8.22 -1.33
C GLY A 263 -9.37 6.76 -1.12
N MET A 264 -10.25 5.95 -0.54
CA MET A 264 -10.04 4.51 -0.38
C MET A 264 -9.89 3.80 -1.73
N GLN A 265 -10.71 4.13 -2.72
CA GLN A 265 -10.60 3.60 -4.08
C GLN A 265 -9.26 3.96 -4.70
N TRP A 266 -8.88 5.24 -4.64
CA TRP A 266 -7.60 5.70 -5.15
C TRP A 266 -6.42 4.92 -4.53
N THR A 267 -6.46 4.70 -3.22
CA THR A 267 -5.45 3.92 -2.49
C THR A 267 -5.35 2.48 -3.01
N VAL A 268 -6.48 1.84 -3.29
CA VAL A 268 -6.52 0.48 -3.87
C VAL A 268 -5.96 0.48 -5.30
N ASP A 269 -6.35 1.44 -6.13
CA ASP A 269 -5.93 1.51 -7.53
C ASP A 269 -4.41 1.70 -7.67
N HIS A 270 -3.80 2.47 -6.76
CA HIS A 270 -2.37 2.80 -6.79
C HIS A 270 -1.50 1.96 -5.85
N ARG A 271 -2.07 0.92 -5.19
CA ARG A 271 -1.34 0.13 -4.18
C ARG A 271 -0.09 -0.57 -4.71
N TYR A 272 -0.09 -0.98 -5.97
CA TYR A 272 1.08 -1.59 -6.60
C TYR A 272 2.08 -0.55 -7.09
N GLU A 273 1.62 0.59 -7.59
CA GLU A 273 2.46 1.68 -8.07
C GLU A 273 3.32 2.26 -6.94
N PHE A 274 2.71 2.51 -5.78
CA PHE A 274 3.41 3.08 -4.62
C PHE A 274 3.73 2.05 -3.53
N ASN A 275 3.58 0.76 -3.79
CA ASN A 275 3.80 -0.33 -2.84
C ASN A 275 3.03 -0.14 -1.51
N ILE A 276 1.80 0.34 -1.56
CA ILE A 276 0.97 0.58 -0.36
C ILE A 276 0.59 -0.76 0.26
N ARG A 277 1.04 -1.03 1.47
CA ARG A 277 0.82 -2.28 2.20
C ARG A 277 -0.09 -2.14 3.40
N ALA A 278 -0.13 -0.95 3.98
CA ALA A 278 -0.98 -0.61 5.10
C ALA A 278 -1.61 0.76 4.89
N ALA A 279 -2.75 1.00 5.54
CA ALA A 279 -3.39 2.29 5.56
C ALA A 279 -3.87 2.62 6.97
N SER A 280 -3.51 3.81 7.45
CA SER A 280 -3.98 4.40 8.71
C SER A 280 -5.16 5.32 8.42
N MET A 281 -6.29 5.05 9.07
CA MET A 281 -7.51 5.84 8.94
C MET A 281 -7.97 6.27 10.34
N SER A 282 -7.55 7.45 10.74
CA SER A 282 -7.82 8.02 12.06
C SER A 282 -9.08 8.89 12.08
N LEU A 283 -10.15 8.39 11.51
CA LEU A 283 -11.44 9.08 11.37
C LEU A 283 -12.60 8.14 11.68
N GLY A 284 -13.78 8.69 11.91
CA GLY A 284 -14.98 7.91 12.11
C GLY A 284 -16.23 8.79 12.25
N GLY A 285 -17.37 8.23 11.91
CA GLY A 285 -18.66 8.89 12.04
C GLY A 285 -19.18 8.84 13.46
N PRO A 286 -19.69 9.94 14.02
CA PRO A 286 -20.56 9.90 15.18
C PRO A 286 -21.91 9.36 14.73
N GLY A 287 -22.27 8.18 15.16
CA GLY A 287 -23.57 7.61 14.79
C GLY A 287 -24.09 6.66 15.85
N PRO A 288 -25.41 6.44 15.87
CA PRO A 288 -25.96 5.33 16.65
C PRO A 288 -25.35 4.02 16.16
N ILE A 289 -25.20 3.09 17.08
CA ILE A 289 -24.62 1.77 16.81
C ILE A 289 -25.33 1.02 15.66
N GLU A 290 -26.61 1.31 15.46
CA GLU A 290 -27.41 0.75 14.36
C GLU A 290 -26.86 1.05 12.95
N TRP A 291 -25.89 1.93 12.81
CA TRP A 291 -25.28 2.30 11.53
C TRP A 291 -23.91 1.66 11.31
N THR A 292 -23.52 0.75 12.15
CA THR A 292 -22.14 0.26 12.21
C THR A 292 -22.03 -1.20 11.84
N SER A 293 -23.07 -1.79 11.22
CA SER A 293 -22.99 -3.14 10.70
C SER A 293 -22.32 -3.19 9.33
N ASP A 294 -21.63 -4.27 9.01
CA ASP A 294 -21.00 -4.44 7.70
C ASP A 294 -22.02 -4.54 6.57
N GLU A 295 -23.20 -5.07 6.86
CA GLU A 295 -24.26 -5.20 5.89
C GLU A 295 -24.99 -3.89 5.64
N GLU A 296 -24.96 -2.98 6.62
CA GLU A 296 -25.76 -1.75 6.62
C GLU A 296 -24.96 -0.47 6.36
N ASP A 297 -23.62 -0.59 6.16
CA ASP A 297 -22.73 0.56 6.00
C ASP A 297 -21.80 0.39 4.81
N SER A 298 -21.95 1.28 3.83
CA SER A 298 -21.12 1.25 2.61
C SER A 298 -19.64 1.48 2.89
N VAL A 299 -19.29 2.32 3.88
CA VAL A 299 -17.87 2.58 4.22
C VAL A 299 -17.25 1.36 4.87
N ASN A 300 -18.00 0.63 5.73
CA ASN A 300 -17.56 -0.65 6.29
C ASN A 300 -17.29 -1.69 5.19
N ARG A 301 -18.25 -1.84 4.26
CA ARG A 301 -18.06 -2.73 3.10
C ARG A 301 -16.80 -2.36 2.32
N TYR A 302 -16.60 -1.07 2.07
CA TYR A 302 -15.44 -0.57 1.35
C TYR A 302 -14.13 -0.86 2.09
N ALA A 303 -14.11 -0.67 3.40
CA ALA A 303 -12.94 -0.97 4.25
C ALA A 303 -12.59 -2.47 4.21
N ASN A 304 -13.60 -3.35 4.28
CA ASN A 304 -13.41 -4.80 4.13
C ASN A 304 -12.83 -5.16 2.75
N GLU A 305 -13.31 -4.53 1.67
CA GLU A 305 -12.78 -4.77 0.31
C GLU A 305 -11.31 -4.27 0.17
N MET A 306 -10.91 -3.18 0.83
CA MET A 306 -9.50 -2.78 0.87
C MET A 306 -8.61 -3.85 1.52
N VAL A 307 -9.08 -4.46 2.62
CA VAL A 307 -8.36 -5.56 3.28
C VAL A 307 -8.23 -6.75 2.32
N ARG A 308 -9.31 -7.12 1.63
CA ARG A 308 -9.31 -8.21 0.62
C ARG A 308 -8.44 -7.88 -0.59
N ALA A 309 -8.28 -6.60 -0.92
CA ALA A 309 -7.34 -6.12 -1.94
C ALA A 309 -5.86 -6.18 -1.51
N GLY A 310 -5.58 -6.60 -0.25
CA GLY A 310 -4.23 -6.79 0.27
C GLY A 310 -3.64 -5.60 1.02
N ILE A 311 -4.45 -4.62 1.43
CA ILE A 311 -4.03 -3.48 2.25
C ILE A 311 -4.43 -3.72 3.70
N THR A 312 -3.48 -3.69 4.63
CA THR A 312 -3.78 -3.77 6.06
C THR A 312 -4.42 -2.48 6.53
N MET A 313 -5.72 -2.52 6.83
CA MET A 313 -6.48 -1.35 7.27
C MET A 313 -6.47 -1.22 8.79
N LEU A 314 -5.96 -0.09 9.28
CA LEU A 314 -5.93 0.27 10.70
C LEU A 314 -6.85 1.45 10.92
N ILE A 315 -7.86 1.29 11.78
CA ILE A 315 -8.93 2.27 11.94
C ILE A 315 -9.16 2.58 13.41
N ALA A 316 -9.36 3.86 13.71
CA ALA A 316 -9.63 4.32 15.06
C ALA A 316 -10.97 3.80 15.60
N ALA A 317 -10.99 3.36 16.86
CA ALA A 317 -12.22 2.90 17.51
C ALA A 317 -13.23 4.02 17.78
N GLY A 318 -12.76 5.28 17.84
CA GLY A 318 -13.56 6.45 18.19
C GLY A 318 -13.35 6.92 19.63
N ASN A 319 -13.83 8.14 19.93
CA ASN A 319 -13.61 8.82 21.21
C ASN A 319 -14.93 9.16 21.94
N SER A 320 -15.88 8.23 21.93
CA SER A 320 -17.25 8.47 22.43
C SER A 320 -17.48 8.09 23.89
N VAL A 321 -16.46 7.66 24.62
CA VAL A 321 -16.52 7.38 26.10
C VAL A 321 -17.51 6.27 26.49
N ALA A 322 -17.98 5.42 25.58
CA ALA A 322 -19.06 4.50 25.90
C ALA A 322 -18.87 3.10 25.30
N SER A 323 -19.47 2.12 25.96
CA SER A 323 -19.65 0.79 25.42
C SER A 323 -20.68 0.78 24.27
N ALA A 324 -20.50 -0.14 23.31
CA ALA A 324 -21.32 -0.25 22.11
C ALA A 324 -21.35 1.06 21.28
N GLN A 325 -20.16 1.66 21.08
CA GLN A 325 -19.96 2.94 20.39
C GLN A 325 -18.75 2.91 19.45
N ILE A 326 -18.40 1.75 18.91
CA ILE A 326 -17.45 1.69 17.80
C ILE A 326 -18.17 2.17 16.55
N GLY A 327 -17.74 3.32 16.02
CA GLY A 327 -18.36 3.91 14.84
C GLY A 327 -17.80 3.33 13.53
N THR A 328 -18.49 3.67 12.42
CA THR A 328 -17.98 3.38 11.06
C THR A 328 -16.74 4.24 10.75
N PRO A 329 -15.73 3.71 10.02
CA PRO A 329 -15.56 2.33 9.56
C PRO A 329 -14.82 1.42 10.57
N GLY A 330 -14.60 1.86 11.81
CA GLY A 330 -13.93 1.06 12.84
C GLY A 330 -14.68 -0.22 13.24
N SER A 331 -15.98 -0.28 12.98
CA SER A 331 -16.81 -1.46 13.23
C SER A 331 -16.68 -2.57 12.18
N ALA A 332 -16.10 -2.28 11.01
CA ALA A 332 -15.94 -3.25 9.92
C ALA A 332 -15.21 -4.53 10.35
N GLU A 333 -15.62 -5.69 9.84
CA GLU A 333 -15.16 -6.99 10.31
C GLU A 333 -13.68 -7.22 10.06
N ASP A 334 -13.22 -6.97 8.82
CA ASP A 334 -11.90 -7.39 8.37
C ASP A 334 -10.78 -6.43 8.82
N VAL A 335 -11.11 -5.21 9.19
CA VAL A 335 -10.15 -4.18 9.60
C VAL A 335 -9.57 -4.41 11.01
N ILE A 336 -8.44 -3.81 11.28
CA ILE A 336 -7.84 -3.75 12.62
C ILE A 336 -8.29 -2.46 13.28
N THR A 337 -9.23 -2.58 14.21
CA THR A 337 -9.74 -1.44 14.98
C THR A 337 -8.88 -1.24 16.21
N VAL A 338 -8.44 -0.01 16.45
CA VAL A 338 -7.48 0.34 17.48
C VAL A 338 -8.13 1.18 18.57
N GLY A 339 -8.11 0.67 19.81
CA GLY A 339 -8.47 1.42 21.02
C GLY A 339 -7.31 2.24 21.57
N ALA A 340 -7.61 3.28 22.35
CA ALA A 340 -6.60 4.13 22.96
C ALA A 340 -6.30 3.75 24.41
N LEU A 341 -5.01 3.72 24.76
CA LEU A 341 -4.49 3.57 26.12
C LEU A 341 -3.87 4.89 26.60
N ASP A 342 -3.90 5.08 27.92
CA ASP A 342 -3.04 6.04 28.60
C ASP A 342 -1.60 5.47 28.72
N LYS A 343 -0.63 6.31 29.05
CA LYS A 343 0.79 5.92 29.15
C LYS A 343 1.09 4.84 30.19
N ASP A 344 0.19 4.65 31.18
CA ASP A 344 0.27 3.57 32.17
C ASP A 344 -0.38 2.26 31.69
N THR A 345 -0.75 2.21 30.41
CA THR A 345 -1.42 1.08 29.73
C THR A 345 -2.86 0.80 30.20
N SER A 346 -3.45 1.66 31.01
CA SER A 346 -4.89 1.62 31.26
C SER A 346 -5.66 2.12 30.04
N ILE A 347 -6.93 1.69 29.90
CA ILE A 347 -7.78 2.20 28.81
C ILE A 347 -8.04 3.70 28.99
N ALA A 348 -7.79 4.49 27.96
CA ALA A 348 -8.09 5.91 27.99
C ALA A 348 -9.61 6.12 28.13
N VAL A 349 -10.01 7.02 29.00
CA VAL A 349 -11.43 7.21 29.36
C VAL A 349 -12.30 7.59 28.17
N TYR A 350 -11.72 8.18 27.13
CA TYR A 350 -12.43 8.58 25.91
C TYR A 350 -12.55 7.46 24.89
N SER A 351 -11.75 6.38 24.99
CA SER A 351 -11.74 5.31 23.98
C SER A 351 -13.11 4.66 23.85
N SER A 352 -13.63 4.59 22.63
CA SER A 352 -14.86 3.86 22.34
C SER A 352 -14.64 2.35 22.54
N GLN A 353 -15.71 1.67 22.95
CA GLN A 353 -15.69 0.26 23.30
C GLN A 353 -16.79 -0.48 22.54
N GLY A 354 -16.53 -1.75 22.21
CA GLY A 354 -17.52 -2.65 21.62
C GLY A 354 -18.62 -3.11 22.61
N PRO A 355 -19.43 -4.08 22.21
CA PRO A 355 -19.41 -4.74 20.91
C PRO A 355 -19.94 -3.86 19.77
N THR A 356 -19.77 -4.31 18.52
CA THR A 356 -20.49 -3.77 17.37
C THR A 356 -21.97 -4.16 17.44
N GLU A 357 -22.79 -3.65 16.53
CA GLU A 357 -24.20 -4.02 16.46
C GLU A 357 -24.40 -5.52 16.27
N GLU A 358 -23.62 -6.15 15.39
CA GLU A 358 -23.68 -7.60 15.17
C GLU A 358 -23.08 -8.42 16.33
N GLY A 359 -22.62 -7.74 17.37
CA GLY A 359 -22.07 -8.39 18.58
C GLY A 359 -20.61 -8.81 18.44
N ARG A 360 -19.88 -8.37 17.41
CA ARG A 360 -18.44 -8.61 17.30
C ARG A 360 -17.68 -7.85 18.39
N VAL A 361 -16.64 -8.49 18.91
CA VAL A 361 -15.73 -7.84 19.84
C VAL A 361 -14.82 -6.88 19.08
N LYS A 362 -14.91 -5.60 19.42
CA LYS A 362 -14.05 -4.52 18.98
C LYS A 362 -13.67 -3.66 20.22
N PRO A 363 -12.54 -2.96 20.23
CA PRO A 363 -11.49 -2.94 19.21
C PRO A 363 -10.82 -4.31 19.03
N ASN A 364 -9.91 -4.45 18.05
CA ASN A 364 -9.10 -5.67 17.90
C ASN A 364 -7.94 -5.67 18.88
N VAL A 365 -7.27 -4.53 19.00
CA VAL A 365 -6.12 -4.29 19.88
C VAL A 365 -6.18 -2.86 20.42
N ALA A 366 -5.34 -2.56 21.39
CA ALA A 366 -5.20 -1.22 21.94
C ALA A 366 -3.73 -0.77 21.94
N PHE A 367 -3.52 0.52 21.76
CA PHE A 367 -2.21 1.16 21.72
C PHE A 367 -2.27 2.50 22.45
N VAL A 368 -1.12 3.04 22.91
CA VAL A 368 -1.12 4.36 23.57
C VAL A 368 -1.58 5.44 22.59
N GLY A 369 -2.61 6.15 23.01
CA GLY A 369 -3.20 7.26 22.26
C GLY A 369 -3.29 8.55 23.08
N SER A 370 -2.84 8.56 24.32
CA SER A 370 -2.90 9.74 25.18
C SER A 370 -1.56 10.46 25.24
N ASP A 371 -1.57 11.80 25.01
CA ASP A 371 -0.39 12.64 24.95
C ASP A 371 0.69 12.21 23.93
N VAL A 372 0.42 11.87 22.64
CA VAL A 372 1.37 11.48 21.55
C VAL A 372 2.01 12.71 20.93
N MET A 373 3.28 12.86 21.04
CA MET A 373 4.01 13.95 20.42
C MET A 373 4.31 13.62 18.96
N SER A 374 3.93 14.49 18.02
CA SER A 374 4.19 14.28 16.60
C SER A 374 4.25 15.59 15.83
N ALA A 375 4.52 15.51 14.52
CA ALA A 375 4.71 16.67 13.63
C ALA A 375 3.52 17.63 13.65
N GLN A 376 3.82 18.93 13.81
CA GLN A 376 2.84 20.02 13.77
C GLN A 376 2.82 20.67 12.40
N HIS A 377 1.69 20.57 11.68
CA HIS A 377 1.55 21.19 10.36
C HIS A 377 1.83 22.70 10.37
N ASN A 378 2.32 23.23 9.26
CA ASN A 378 2.65 24.66 9.07
C ASN A 378 3.62 25.26 10.10
N SER A 379 4.31 24.45 10.89
CA SER A 379 5.32 24.90 11.83
C SER A 379 6.74 24.93 11.23
N GLY A 380 6.96 24.11 10.23
CA GLY A 380 8.27 23.85 9.64
C GLY A 380 9.04 22.76 10.40
N ASP A 381 9.17 22.88 11.73
CA ASP A 381 9.97 21.99 12.58
C ASP A 381 9.34 21.72 13.96
N GLY A 382 8.12 22.17 14.19
CA GLY A 382 7.46 22.05 15.48
C GLY A 382 6.77 20.72 15.69
N TYR A 383 6.68 20.31 16.95
CA TYR A 383 5.94 19.13 17.39
C TYR A 383 4.82 19.53 18.34
N VAL A 384 3.74 18.77 18.34
CA VAL A 384 2.57 19.02 19.17
C VAL A 384 2.04 17.71 19.74
N ALA A 385 1.50 17.79 20.94
CA ALA A 385 0.87 16.67 21.61
C ALA A 385 -0.63 16.62 21.34
N PHE A 386 -1.20 15.45 20.95
CA PHE A 386 -2.63 15.19 20.78
C PHE A 386 -3.08 13.92 21.51
N SER A 387 -4.38 13.63 21.81
CA SER A 387 -4.92 12.41 22.44
C SER A 387 -6.17 11.91 21.73
N GLY A 388 -6.22 10.65 21.43
CA GLY A 388 -7.33 10.02 20.75
C GLY A 388 -6.98 8.61 20.28
N THR A 389 -7.99 7.84 19.95
CA THR A 389 -7.79 6.61 19.18
C THR A 389 -7.14 6.92 17.82
N SER A 390 -7.28 8.15 17.35
CA SER A 390 -6.59 8.70 16.17
C SER A 390 -5.06 8.72 16.29
N MET A 391 -4.51 8.76 17.48
CA MET A 391 -3.06 8.74 17.73
C MET A 391 -2.57 7.33 18.01
N ALA A 392 -3.42 6.49 18.60
CA ALA A 392 -3.14 5.07 18.76
C ALA A 392 -3.07 4.32 17.41
N THR A 393 -3.95 4.65 16.48
CA THR A 393 -4.06 4.00 15.16
C THR A 393 -2.78 4.11 14.33
N PRO A 394 -2.20 5.30 14.10
CA PRO A 394 -0.94 5.42 13.37
C PRO A 394 0.23 4.77 14.11
N GLY A 395 0.18 4.69 15.45
CA GLY A 395 1.18 3.94 16.22
C GLY A 395 1.19 2.45 15.86
N VAL A 396 0.01 1.84 15.75
CA VAL A 396 -0.11 0.45 15.26
C VAL A 396 0.26 0.37 13.78
N ALA A 397 -0.05 1.38 12.96
CA ALA A 397 0.30 1.37 11.53
C ALA A 397 1.82 1.37 11.31
N GLY A 398 2.57 2.13 12.10
CA GLY A 398 4.03 2.07 12.08
C GLY A 398 4.56 0.72 12.56
N THR A 399 3.99 0.14 13.64
CA THR A 399 4.32 -1.23 14.07
C THR A 399 4.08 -2.25 12.95
N VAL A 400 2.98 -2.11 12.20
CA VAL A 400 2.69 -2.95 11.03
C VAL A 400 3.71 -2.75 9.92
N ALA A 401 4.23 -1.54 9.73
CA ALA A 401 5.31 -1.32 8.76
C ALA A 401 6.59 -2.09 9.15
N LEU A 402 6.95 -2.13 10.43
CA LEU A 402 8.06 -2.97 10.92
C LEU A 402 7.80 -4.47 10.67
N MET A 403 6.58 -4.94 10.93
CA MET A 403 6.19 -6.34 10.67
C MET A 403 6.29 -6.70 9.20
N LEU A 404 5.86 -5.79 8.30
CA LEU A 404 5.89 -5.99 6.85
C LEU A 404 7.30 -5.85 6.27
N GLN A 405 8.20 -5.10 6.92
CA GLN A 405 9.62 -5.12 6.61
C GLN A 405 10.23 -6.46 7.01
N ALA A 406 9.89 -6.97 8.21
CA ALA A 406 10.37 -8.25 8.70
C ALA A 406 9.87 -9.43 7.84
N ASN A 407 8.64 -9.37 7.36
CA ASN A 407 8.04 -10.37 6.47
C ASN A 407 7.07 -9.72 5.47
N PRO A 408 7.55 -9.39 4.26
CA PRO A 408 6.72 -8.76 3.23
C PRO A 408 5.58 -9.63 2.70
N ASP A 409 5.59 -10.93 2.96
CA ASP A 409 4.62 -11.88 2.42
C ASP A 409 3.35 -12.00 3.29
N LEU A 410 3.34 -11.36 4.46
CA LEU A 410 2.17 -11.36 5.33
C LEU A 410 0.94 -10.75 4.64
N SER A 411 -0.16 -11.48 4.67
CA SER A 411 -1.46 -10.93 4.31
C SER A 411 -1.99 -10.00 5.42
N PRO A 412 -2.96 -9.13 5.14
CA PRO A 412 -3.61 -8.31 6.17
C PRO A 412 -4.20 -9.14 7.32
N PHE A 413 -4.69 -10.36 7.02
CA PHE A 413 -5.24 -11.28 8.03
C PHE A 413 -4.13 -11.88 8.90
N ASP A 414 -2.95 -12.17 8.32
CA ASP A 414 -1.79 -12.62 9.10
C ASP A 414 -1.31 -11.52 10.04
N VAL A 415 -1.19 -10.29 9.55
CA VAL A 415 -0.83 -9.12 10.38
C VAL A 415 -1.82 -8.96 11.54
N ARG A 416 -3.14 -9.01 11.26
CA ARG A 416 -4.16 -8.94 12.31
C ARG A 416 -4.01 -10.04 13.33
N ASN A 417 -3.83 -11.29 12.88
CA ASN A 417 -3.68 -12.43 13.76
C ASN A 417 -2.43 -12.32 14.64
N ILE A 418 -1.29 -11.93 14.06
CA ILE A 418 -0.05 -11.74 14.82
C ILE A 418 -0.26 -10.68 15.92
N LEU A 419 -0.77 -9.50 15.56
CA LEU A 419 -1.04 -8.44 16.54
C LEU A 419 -1.95 -8.91 17.67
N GLN A 420 -2.97 -9.72 17.36
CA GLN A 420 -3.90 -10.24 18.36
C GLN A 420 -3.29 -11.35 19.22
N GLU A 421 -2.48 -12.24 18.66
CA GLU A 421 -1.85 -13.35 19.34
C GLU A 421 -0.71 -12.91 20.25
N THR A 422 0.04 -11.88 19.85
CA THR A 422 1.18 -11.36 20.60
C THR A 422 0.80 -10.27 21.61
N ALA A 423 -0.42 -9.74 21.53
CA ALA A 423 -0.88 -8.70 22.45
C ALA A 423 -0.90 -9.17 23.91
N THR A 424 -0.46 -8.32 24.82
CA THR A 424 -0.60 -8.55 26.25
C THR A 424 -2.05 -8.33 26.67
N TYR A 425 -2.75 -9.42 26.99
CA TYR A 425 -4.14 -9.37 27.41
C TYR A 425 -4.31 -8.50 28.65
N ARG A 426 -5.26 -7.55 28.58
CA ARG A 426 -5.63 -6.70 29.71
C ARG A 426 -7.03 -7.05 30.16
N GLN A 427 -7.17 -7.36 31.43
CA GLN A 427 -8.48 -7.62 32.00
C GLN A 427 -9.17 -6.33 32.39
N CYS A 428 -10.41 -6.37 32.11
CA CYS A 428 -11.46 -5.48 32.42
C CYS A 428 -11.86 -5.51 33.89
N HIS A 429 -11.03 -5.13 34.81
CA HIS A 429 -11.54 -4.51 36.00
C HIS A 429 -11.77 -3.04 35.62
N TYR A 430 -13.03 -2.72 35.44
CA TYR A 430 -13.54 -1.43 35.07
C TYR A 430 -12.62 -0.29 35.55
N MET A 431 -12.09 0.44 34.60
CA MET A 431 -11.43 1.75 34.70
C MET A 431 -10.14 1.90 35.53
N PHE A 432 -9.65 0.95 36.30
CA PHE A 432 -8.53 1.22 37.24
C PHE A 432 -7.49 0.11 37.43
N ALA A 433 -7.45 -0.92 36.60
CA ALA A 433 -6.51 -2.01 36.83
C ALA A 433 -5.30 -1.95 35.86
N ASN A 434 -4.20 -1.39 36.36
CA ASN A 434 -2.88 -1.38 35.70
C ASN A 434 -2.16 -2.74 35.85
N GLU A 435 -2.78 -3.73 36.44
CA GLU A 435 -2.16 -5.02 36.71
C GLU A 435 -2.50 -6.02 35.59
N PRO A 436 -1.51 -6.80 35.10
CA PRO A 436 -1.76 -7.87 34.16
C PRO A 436 -2.70 -8.91 34.78
N CYS A 437 -3.54 -9.53 33.95
CA CYS A 437 -4.42 -10.60 34.39
C CYS A 437 -3.62 -11.81 34.84
N LEU A 438 -4.12 -12.49 35.87
CA LEU A 438 -3.63 -13.82 36.19
C LEU A 438 -4.07 -14.80 35.08
N GLU A 439 -3.24 -15.77 34.73
CA GLU A 439 -3.50 -16.69 33.61
C GLU A 439 -4.86 -17.41 33.70
N ASP A 440 -5.31 -17.74 34.91
CA ASP A 440 -6.59 -18.39 35.20
C ASP A 440 -7.81 -17.46 35.02
N GLN A 441 -7.56 -16.15 34.89
CA GLN A 441 -8.58 -15.11 34.64
C GLN A 441 -8.70 -14.76 33.15
N ILE A 442 -7.76 -15.18 32.31
CA ILE A 442 -7.77 -14.89 30.89
C ILE A 442 -8.83 -15.78 30.18
N PRO A 443 -9.82 -15.19 29.49
CA PRO A 443 -10.76 -15.98 28.70
C PRO A 443 -10.04 -16.80 27.61
N LYS A 444 -10.60 -17.94 27.24
CA LYS A 444 -10.00 -18.81 26.19
C LYS A 444 -9.82 -18.11 24.84
N ASN A 445 -10.70 -17.19 24.53
CA ASN A 445 -10.65 -16.39 23.30
C ASN A 445 -9.76 -15.15 23.42
N ARG A 446 -9.21 -14.86 24.61
CA ARG A 446 -8.28 -13.77 24.91
C ARG A 446 -8.70 -12.42 24.33
N GLN A 447 -9.99 -12.07 24.42
CA GLN A 447 -10.53 -10.80 23.90
C GLN A 447 -11.66 -10.25 24.76
N ASN A 448 -11.84 -8.93 24.73
CA ASN A 448 -12.94 -8.22 25.38
C ASN A 448 -13.26 -6.91 24.64
N ASN A 449 -14.42 -6.33 24.92
CA ASN A 449 -14.90 -5.13 24.24
C ASN A 449 -14.19 -3.82 24.63
N VAL A 450 -13.25 -3.84 25.53
CA VAL A 450 -12.53 -2.66 26.04
C VAL A 450 -11.15 -2.55 25.39
N TYR A 451 -10.37 -3.62 25.46
CA TYR A 451 -9.00 -3.69 24.99
C TYR A 451 -8.82 -4.55 23.74
N GLY A 452 -9.88 -5.21 23.26
CA GLY A 452 -9.74 -6.26 22.26
C GLY A 452 -8.95 -7.44 22.79
N HIS A 453 -7.93 -7.86 22.07
CA HIS A 453 -6.97 -8.88 22.51
C HIS A 453 -5.95 -8.33 23.52
N GLY A 454 -5.86 -7.02 23.65
CA GLY A 454 -5.01 -6.36 24.64
C GLY A 454 -4.10 -5.29 24.05
N HIS A 455 -3.07 -5.00 24.79
CA HIS A 455 -2.03 -4.04 24.48
C HIS A 455 -1.06 -4.61 23.45
N VAL A 456 -0.80 -3.88 22.37
CA VAL A 456 0.16 -4.30 21.34
C VAL A 456 1.58 -4.30 21.92
N GLU A 457 2.29 -5.40 21.73
CA GLU A 457 3.71 -5.55 22.03
C GLU A 457 4.48 -5.54 20.71
N ALA A 458 5.07 -4.40 20.33
CA ALA A 458 5.68 -4.23 19.03
C ALA A 458 6.84 -5.21 18.80
N LEU A 459 7.72 -5.39 19.78
CA LEU A 459 8.81 -6.36 19.69
C LEU A 459 8.28 -7.78 19.44
N ALA A 460 7.30 -8.22 20.24
CA ALA A 460 6.72 -9.56 20.08
C ALA A 460 6.05 -9.74 18.72
N ALA A 461 5.32 -8.72 18.24
CA ALA A 461 4.66 -8.76 16.95
C ALA A 461 5.66 -8.81 15.78
N VAL A 462 6.73 -8.03 15.82
CA VAL A 462 7.78 -8.01 14.79
C VAL A 462 8.55 -9.33 14.78
N MET A 463 8.91 -9.85 15.95
CA MET A 463 9.59 -11.14 16.06
C MET A 463 8.73 -12.30 15.55
N GLU A 464 7.42 -12.32 15.87
CA GLU A 464 6.49 -13.32 15.34
C GLU A 464 6.29 -13.18 13.82
N ALA A 465 6.19 -11.95 13.31
CA ALA A 465 6.12 -11.68 11.87
C ALA A 465 7.33 -12.28 11.14
N ALA A 466 8.53 -12.07 11.66
CA ALA A 466 9.76 -12.61 11.11
C ALA A 466 9.81 -14.15 11.13
N GLN A 467 9.11 -14.81 12.06
CA GLN A 467 9.21 -16.25 12.27
C GLN A 467 8.13 -17.08 11.56
N ARG A 468 7.02 -16.49 11.12
CA ARG A 468 5.85 -17.26 10.65
C ARG A 468 6.09 -18.20 9.49
N ASP A 469 7.02 -17.89 8.59
CA ASP A 469 7.29 -18.73 7.42
C ASP A 469 8.61 -19.52 7.52
N TYR A 470 9.40 -19.30 8.58
CA TYR A 470 10.72 -19.91 8.70
C TYR A 470 10.97 -20.43 10.12
N GLN A 471 11.37 -21.70 10.19
CA GLN A 471 12.17 -22.13 11.34
C GLN A 471 13.57 -21.52 11.12
N PHE A 472 13.85 -20.39 11.77
CA PHE A 472 15.15 -19.76 11.66
C PHE A 472 16.23 -20.66 12.25
N ASP A 473 17.30 -20.85 11.49
CA ASP A 473 18.53 -21.41 12.01
C ASP A 473 19.36 -20.31 12.64
N THR A 474 19.41 -20.29 13.96
CA THR A 474 20.19 -19.33 14.74
C THR A 474 21.64 -19.76 14.94
N SER A 475 22.07 -20.90 14.37
CA SER A 475 23.47 -21.33 14.38
C SER A 475 24.35 -20.54 13.42
N VAL A 476 23.70 -19.84 12.46
CA VAL A 476 24.35 -18.98 11.48
C VAL A 476 23.78 -17.56 11.62
N ALA A 477 24.63 -16.56 11.56
CA ALA A 477 24.20 -15.17 11.46
C ALA A 477 24.78 -14.52 10.19
N VAL A 478 23.95 -13.77 9.50
CA VAL A 478 24.37 -12.92 8.39
C VAL A 478 24.77 -11.56 8.95
N VAL A 479 25.99 -11.15 8.69
CA VAL A 479 26.52 -9.85 9.06
C VAL A 479 26.84 -9.09 7.78
N VAL A 480 26.21 -7.94 7.60
CA VAL A 480 26.55 -7.03 6.52
C VAL A 480 27.57 -6.04 7.06
N GLU A 481 28.80 -6.13 6.57
CA GLU A 481 29.84 -5.20 6.96
C GLU A 481 29.65 -3.89 6.20
N THR A 482 29.38 -2.81 6.92
CA THR A 482 29.12 -1.51 6.33
C THR A 482 30.04 -0.44 6.93
N GLU A 483 30.71 0.33 6.08
CA GLU A 483 31.04 1.70 6.46
C GLU A 483 29.80 2.56 6.17
N ALA A 484 28.84 2.54 7.08
CA ALA A 484 27.65 3.39 6.98
C ALA A 484 28.07 4.86 6.93
N GLY A 485 27.44 5.62 6.07
CA GLY A 485 27.57 7.07 6.03
C GLY A 485 27.01 7.71 7.33
N LYS A 486 26.92 9.03 7.38
CA LYS A 486 26.37 9.76 8.54
C LYS A 486 24.86 9.51 8.77
N ASP A 487 24.23 8.86 7.84
CA ASP A 487 22.79 8.62 7.70
C ASP A 487 22.39 7.15 7.88
N ASP A 488 23.28 6.31 8.42
CA ASP A 488 23.11 4.86 8.59
C ASP A 488 22.77 4.10 7.29
N ARG A 489 23.10 4.67 6.13
CA ARG A 489 22.92 4.07 4.80
C ARG A 489 24.25 3.79 4.13
N ILE A 490 24.27 2.74 3.33
CA ILE A 490 25.41 2.44 2.46
C ILE A 490 25.20 3.20 1.15
N HIS A 491 26.07 4.13 0.84
CA HIS A 491 26.06 4.85 -0.43
C HIS A 491 26.83 4.02 -1.46
N LEU A 492 26.14 3.53 -2.48
CA LEU A 492 26.72 2.71 -3.54
C LEU A 492 26.86 3.50 -4.83
N MET A 493 28.11 3.60 -5.30
CA MET A 493 28.46 4.12 -6.61
C MET A 493 28.92 2.98 -7.55
N PRO A 494 29.01 3.23 -8.87
CA PRO A 494 29.54 2.24 -9.79
C PRO A 494 30.93 1.72 -9.38
N GLY A 495 31.00 0.41 -9.10
CA GLY A 495 32.20 -0.28 -8.64
C GLY A 495 32.28 -0.51 -7.14
N ASP A 496 31.28 -0.07 -6.37
CA ASP A 496 31.20 -0.38 -4.95
C ASP A 496 30.46 -1.70 -4.72
N ASP A 497 30.84 -2.40 -3.67
CA ASP A 497 30.29 -3.69 -3.25
C ASP A 497 29.82 -3.63 -1.80
N ILE A 498 28.81 -4.44 -1.47
CA ILE A 498 28.41 -4.72 -0.09
C ILE A 498 29.06 -6.03 0.33
N GLU A 499 29.86 -6.03 1.38
CA GLU A 499 30.41 -7.24 1.96
C GLU A 499 29.43 -7.92 2.91
N ILE A 500 29.18 -9.21 2.69
CA ILE A 500 28.25 -10.03 3.47
C ILE A 500 29.07 -11.17 4.09
N ALA A 501 29.29 -11.09 5.40
CA ALA A 501 29.99 -12.11 6.14
C ALA A 501 29.03 -13.06 6.87
N LEU A 502 29.41 -14.31 7.04
CA LEU A 502 28.67 -15.31 7.81
C LEU A 502 29.43 -15.67 9.10
N THR A 503 28.70 -15.71 10.20
CA THR A 503 29.16 -16.40 11.41
C THR A 503 28.51 -17.78 11.47
N GLY A 504 29.23 -18.79 11.02
CA GLY A 504 28.72 -20.16 10.89
C GLY A 504 28.77 -20.65 9.46
N TYR A 505 28.23 -21.84 9.20
CA TYR A 505 28.21 -22.42 7.87
C TYR A 505 26.82 -22.34 7.26
N ALA A 506 26.73 -21.87 6.03
CA ALA A 506 25.51 -21.89 5.23
C ALA A 506 25.78 -22.47 3.84
N ASP A 507 24.76 -23.00 3.19
CA ASP A 507 24.87 -23.53 1.84
C ASP A 507 24.80 -22.42 0.79
N THR A 508 23.95 -21.41 1.03
CA THR A 508 23.69 -20.35 0.04
C THR A 508 23.31 -19.06 0.76
N VAL A 509 23.80 -17.93 0.27
CA VAL A 509 23.25 -16.61 0.60
C VAL A 509 22.32 -16.15 -0.49
N GLN A 510 21.18 -15.64 -0.08
CA GLN A 510 20.16 -15.05 -0.95
C GLN A 510 19.93 -13.60 -0.57
N TRP A 511 19.60 -12.80 -1.55
CA TRP A 511 19.19 -11.42 -1.36
C TRP A 511 17.98 -11.06 -2.20
N ARG A 512 17.31 -10.00 -1.83
CA ARG A 512 16.25 -9.36 -2.64
C ARG A 512 16.14 -7.88 -2.31
N SER A 513 15.65 -7.09 -3.26
CA SER A 513 15.08 -5.79 -2.95
C SER A 513 13.72 -5.97 -2.27
N ASN A 514 13.38 -5.15 -1.29
CA ASN A 514 12.08 -5.18 -0.63
C ASN A 514 10.90 -4.79 -1.56
N HIS A 515 11.18 -4.32 -2.77
CA HIS A 515 10.19 -4.18 -3.85
C HIS A 515 9.79 -5.53 -4.48
N LEU A 516 10.58 -6.59 -4.27
CA LEU A 516 10.34 -7.94 -4.78
C LEU A 516 9.81 -8.83 -3.66
N ARG A 517 8.56 -9.28 -3.75
CA ARG A 517 7.93 -10.05 -2.66
C ARG A 517 8.45 -11.48 -2.53
N ASP A 518 8.59 -12.19 -3.65
CA ASP A 518 8.84 -13.65 -3.65
C ASP A 518 10.12 -14.07 -4.36
N ASP A 519 10.79 -13.15 -5.06
CA ASP A 519 11.93 -13.49 -5.90
C ASP A 519 13.27 -13.27 -5.17
N TRP A 520 13.65 -14.27 -4.39
CA TRP A 520 14.99 -14.33 -3.83
C TRP A 520 16.01 -14.71 -4.90
N ALA A 521 17.00 -13.86 -5.12
CA ALA A 521 18.13 -14.14 -5.97
C ALA A 521 19.25 -14.84 -5.17
N ASN A 522 19.80 -15.91 -5.72
CA ASN A 522 21.01 -16.51 -5.14
C ASN A 522 22.18 -15.59 -5.42
N LEU A 523 22.84 -15.13 -4.34
CA LEU A 523 24.05 -14.34 -4.46
C LEU A 523 25.28 -15.23 -4.57
N HIS A 524 25.41 -16.18 -3.65
CA HIS A 524 26.54 -17.07 -3.58
C HIS A 524 26.12 -18.45 -3.05
N THR A 525 26.77 -19.50 -3.55
CA THR A 525 26.66 -20.86 -3.00
C THR A 525 28.03 -21.22 -2.44
N PHE A 526 28.08 -21.44 -1.15
CA PHE A 526 29.34 -21.64 -0.43
C PHE A 526 29.92 -23.02 -0.65
N ALA A 527 31.25 -23.07 -0.78
CA ALA A 527 32.01 -24.28 -0.62
C ALA A 527 32.49 -24.42 0.84
N GLU A 528 32.90 -25.63 1.25
CA GLU A 528 33.37 -25.85 2.62
C GLU A 528 34.58 -24.94 2.93
N GLY A 529 34.38 -23.96 3.81
CA GLY A 529 35.36 -22.99 4.28
C GLY A 529 35.24 -21.58 3.74
N ASP A 530 34.24 -21.32 2.89
CA ASP A 530 33.87 -19.96 2.49
C ASP A 530 32.95 -19.34 3.57
N ASP A 531 33.17 -18.06 3.88
CA ASP A 531 32.44 -17.33 4.92
C ASP A 531 32.02 -15.91 4.51
N ASP A 532 32.26 -15.51 3.25
CA ASP A 532 31.93 -14.20 2.73
C ASP A 532 31.30 -14.23 1.32
N ALA A 533 30.50 -13.24 1.03
CA ALA A 533 29.91 -12.98 -0.29
C ALA A 533 29.85 -11.47 -0.54
N THR A 534 29.85 -11.08 -1.80
CA THR A 534 29.74 -9.66 -2.19
C THR A 534 28.52 -9.42 -3.06
N LEU A 535 27.82 -8.31 -2.85
CA LEU A 535 26.71 -7.84 -3.65
C LEU A 535 27.06 -6.48 -4.26
N ASP A 536 27.29 -6.47 -5.56
CA ASP A 536 27.69 -5.26 -6.28
C ASP A 536 26.48 -4.43 -6.77
N LEU A 537 26.70 -3.12 -6.96
CA LEU A 537 25.67 -2.20 -7.45
C LEU A 537 25.08 -2.63 -8.80
N ALA A 538 25.86 -3.20 -9.71
CA ALA A 538 25.38 -3.61 -11.03
C ALA A 538 24.32 -4.72 -10.92
N THR A 539 24.53 -5.67 -10.01
CA THR A 539 23.58 -6.76 -9.70
C THR A 539 22.30 -6.22 -9.11
N ILE A 540 22.38 -5.22 -8.20
CA ILE A 540 21.19 -4.58 -7.62
C ILE A 540 20.41 -3.83 -8.70
N VAL A 541 21.09 -3.03 -9.53
CA VAL A 541 20.47 -2.27 -10.63
C VAL A 541 19.79 -3.20 -11.63
N GLU A 542 20.43 -4.31 -12.01
CA GLU A 542 19.83 -5.27 -12.95
C GLU A 542 18.50 -5.84 -12.43
N GLN A 543 18.39 -6.10 -11.13
CA GLN A 543 17.15 -6.58 -10.53
C GLN A 543 16.07 -5.49 -10.50
N LEU A 544 16.44 -4.25 -10.19
CA LEU A 544 15.48 -3.14 -10.03
C LEU A 544 14.96 -2.58 -11.36
N GLU A 545 15.78 -2.56 -12.42
CA GLU A 545 15.40 -2.01 -13.75
C GLU A 545 14.20 -2.71 -14.38
N HIS A 546 13.91 -3.94 -14.00
CA HIS A 546 12.79 -4.72 -14.53
C HIS A 546 11.48 -4.48 -13.77
N LEU A 547 11.50 -3.69 -12.70
CA LEU A 547 10.33 -3.42 -11.88
C LEU A 547 9.58 -2.18 -12.39
N PRO A 548 8.30 -2.27 -12.72
CA PRO A 548 7.52 -1.13 -13.18
C PRO A 548 7.35 -0.09 -12.06
N GLY A 549 7.60 1.17 -12.37
CA GLY A 549 7.37 2.29 -11.45
C GLY A 549 8.47 2.52 -10.41
N ILE A 550 9.54 1.74 -10.41
CA ILE A 550 10.68 1.93 -9.50
C ILE A 550 11.68 2.91 -10.11
N ASN A 551 12.03 3.94 -9.36
CA ASN A 551 13.23 4.74 -9.65
C ASN A 551 14.45 3.97 -9.15
N VAL A 552 15.33 3.56 -10.06
CA VAL A 552 16.52 2.75 -9.72
C VAL A 552 17.55 3.57 -8.95
N GLU A 553 17.65 4.87 -9.22
CA GLU A 553 18.54 5.77 -8.47
C GLU A 553 17.81 6.32 -7.24
N GLY A 554 18.44 6.24 -6.06
CA GLY A 554 17.85 6.67 -4.80
C GLY A 554 17.91 5.60 -3.71
N ASN A 555 17.04 5.73 -2.73
CA ASN A 555 16.98 4.87 -1.55
C ASN A 555 16.27 3.55 -1.82
N HIS A 556 16.92 2.46 -1.42
CA HIS A 556 16.37 1.12 -1.45
C HIS A 556 16.68 0.36 -0.17
N THR A 557 15.79 -0.56 0.18
CA THR A 557 16.04 -1.52 1.25
C THR A 557 16.25 -2.90 0.65
N LEU A 558 17.33 -3.53 1.05
CA LEU A 558 17.68 -4.88 0.64
C LEU A 558 17.53 -5.82 1.83
N SER A 559 17.06 -7.03 1.58
CA SER A 559 17.04 -8.11 2.57
C SER A 559 18.02 -9.20 2.14
N VAL A 560 18.80 -9.67 3.09
CA VAL A 560 19.78 -10.74 2.89
C VAL A 560 19.49 -11.86 3.88
N ARG A 561 19.57 -13.11 3.44
CA ARG A 561 19.47 -14.28 4.30
C ARG A 561 20.45 -15.36 3.86
N ALA A 562 20.80 -16.24 4.78
CA ALA A 562 21.49 -17.46 4.45
C ALA A 562 20.54 -18.68 4.55
N LEU A 563 20.77 -19.68 3.74
CA LEU A 563 20.07 -20.96 3.79
C LEU A 563 21.02 -22.03 4.33
N VAL A 564 20.55 -22.76 5.34
CA VAL A 564 21.29 -23.84 6.00
C VAL A 564 20.54 -25.15 5.74
N ALA A 565 21.23 -26.18 5.25
CA ALA A 565 20.63 -27.48 5.04
C ALA A 565 20.17 -28.10 6.38
N ASN A 566 18.96 -28.62 6.41
CA ASN A 566 18.42 -29.30 7.58
C ASN A 566 18.45 -30.84 7.43
N GLU A 567 18.32 -31.56 8.56
CA GLU A 567 18.39 -33.03 8.59
C GLU A 567 17.28 -33.70 7.76
N SER A 568 16.20 -32.98 7.41
CA SER A 568 15.09 -33.49 6.59
C SER A 568 15.32 -33.36 5.08
N GLY A 569 16.46 -32.80 4.66
CA GLY A 569 16.82 -32.60 3.25
C GLY A 569 16.23 -31.32 2.63
N GLY A 570 15.69 -30.42 3.46
CA GLY A 570 15.31 -29.06 3.08
C GLY A 570 16.34 -28.04 3.59
N HIS A 571 15.96 -26.76 3.55
CA HIS A 571 16.77 -25.67 4.08
C HIS A 571 15.98 -24.91 5.14
N SER A 572 16.68 -24.46 6.19
CA SER A 572 16.22 -23.46 7.14
C SER A 572 16.85 -22.12 6.77
N SER A 573 16.11 -21.03 6.92
CA SER A 573 16.62 -19.68 6.67
C SER A 573 17.19 -19.09 7.97
N THR A 574 18.22 -18.24 7.86
CA THR A 574 18.61 -17.37 8.97
C THR A 574 17.58 -16.23 9.13
N PRO A 575 17.58 -15.52 10.27
CA PRO A 575 16.94 -14.20 10.36
C PRO A 575 17.42 -13.29 9.20
N LEU A 576 16.56 -12.35 8.79
CA LEU A 576 16.93 -11.41 7.71
C LEU A 576 17.90 -10.37 8.23
N ALA A 577 19.02 -10.17 7.50
CA ALA A 577 19.79 -8.94 7.61
C ALA A 577 19.17 -7.92 6.63
N VAL A 578 18.77 -6.77 7.16
CA VAL A 578 18.18 -5.69 6.36
C VAL A 578 19.18 -4.57 6.20
N VAL A 579 19.38 -4.11 4.98
CA VAL A 579 20.37 -3.10 4.62
C VAL A 579 19.70 -1.98 3.85
N ASN A 580 19.87 -0.76 4.34
CA ASN A 580 19.45 0.44 3.62
C ASN A 580 20.59 0.93 2.73
N VAL A 581 20.30 1.11 1.44
CA VAL A 581 21.29 1.55 0.45
C VAL A 581 20.78 2.78 -0.29
N MET A 582 21.69 3.69 -0.59
CA MET A 582 21.51 4.79 -1.51
C MET A 582 22.24 4.46 -2.80
N LEU A 583 21.52 4.24 -3.88
CA LEU A 583 22.11 3.94 -5.19
C LEU A 583 22.35 5.25 -5.95
N MET A 584 23.59 5.49 -6.34
CA MET A 584 24.02 6.70 -7.03
C MET A 584 24.68 6.38 -8.37
N ASP A 585 24.41 7.25 -9.38
CA ASP A 585 24.98 7.11 -10.73
C ASP A 585 24.72 5.73 -11.37
N THR A 586 23.51 5.20 -11.16
CA THR A 586 23.08 3.85 -11.57
C THR A 586 23.16 3.62 -13.09
N ALA A 587 23.07 4.69 -13.89
CA ALA A 587 23.22 4.62 -15.35
C ALA A 587 24.62 4.10 -15.79
N ASN A 588 25.62 4.25 -14.94
CA ASN A 588 26.97 3.80 -15.20
C ASN A 588 27.33 2.47 -14.48
N ALA A 589 26.46 1.94 -13.63
CA ALA A 589 26.70 0.74 -12.83
C ALA A 589 27.14 -0.46 -13.68
N LYS A 590 26.45 -0.70 -14.79
CA LYS A 590 26.76 -1.83 -15.71
C LYS A 590 28.11 -1.72 -16.41
N SER A 591 28.77 -0.56 -16.38
CA SER A 591 30.09 -0.39 -16.98
C SER A 591 31.22 -0.83 -16.04
N TYR A 592 30.93 -1.03 -14.77
CA TYR A 592 31.88 -1.44 -13.73
C TYR A 592 31.64 -2.89 -13.25
N GLY A 593 30.43 -3.44 -13.41
CA GLY A 593 30.11 -4.79 -12.98
C GLY A 593 30.74 -5.86 -13.87
N GLY A 594 31.45 -6.77 -13.24
CA GLY A 594 31.80 -8.06 -13.79
C GLY A 594 33.22 -8.22 -14.29
N SER A 595 34.09 -8.71 -13.45
CA SER A 595 35.30 -9.42 -13.85
C SER A 595 35.04 -10.86 -14.32
N GLU A 596 33.97 -11.10 -15.07
CA GLU A 596 34.03 -12.23 -15.99
C GLU A 596 34.78 -11.75 -17.21
N ALA A 597 36.06 -12.17 -17.29
CA ALA A 597 36.92 -11.94 -18.42
C ALA A 597 36.22 -12.34 -19.72
N SER A 598 35.53 -11.38 -20.35
CA SER A 598 35.17 -11.52 -21.73
C SER A 598 36.48 -11.73 -22.48
N LEU A 599 36.63 -12.81 -23.19
CA LEU A 599 37.79 -13.17 -23.99
C LEU A 599 38.20 -12.05 -24.99
N LEU A 600 37.50 -10.92 -24.96
CA LEU A 600 37.65 -9.75 -25.82
C LEU A 600 37.83 -8.43 -25.06
N GLY A 601 37.73 -8.40 -23.73
CA GLY A 601 37.73 -7.17 -22.92
C GLY A 601 39.01 -6.35 -22.91
N ASP A 602 40.12 -7.00 -23.09
CA ASP A 602 41.46 -6.37 -23.09
C ASP A 602 41.99 -6.00 -24.50
N LEU A 603 41.15 -6.12 -25.51
CA LEU A 603 41.58 -5.79 -26.87
C LEU A 603 41.33 -4.32 -27.18
N PRO A 604 42.30 -3.61 -27.79
CA PRO A 604 42.11 -2.22 -28.19
C PRO A 604 40.79 -2.03 -28.98
N GLY A 605 40.06 -0.96 -28.73
CA GLY A 605 38.70 -0.72 -29.26
C GLY A 605 38.54 -0.78 -30.79
N TRP A 606 39.64 -0.89 -31.56
CA TRP A 606 39.65 -1.12 -32.99
C TRP A 606 39.64 -2.62 -33.38
N VAL A 607 39.90 -3.53 -32.43
CA VAL A 607 40.04 -4.98 -32.73
C VAL A 607 38.65 -5.62 -32.91
N ALA A 608 37.66 -5.29 -32.07
CA ALA A 608 36.33 -5.85 -32.21
C ALA A 608 35.64 -5.51 -33.56
N PRO A 609 35.69 -4.26 -34.05
CA PRO A 609 35.22 -3.93 -35.40
C PRO A 609 36.05 -4.63 -36.49
N SER A 610 37.34 -4.83 -36.30
CA SER A 610 38.22 -5.49 -37.28
C SER A 610 37.93 -6.99 -37.37
N VAL A 611 37.63 -7.67 -36.24
CA VAL A 611 37.23 -9.08 -36.21
C VAL A 611 35.85 -9.26 -36.85
N LEU A 612 34.90 -8.35 -36.59
CA LEU A 612 33.60 -8.37 -37.21
C LEU A 612 33.70 -8.17 -38.76
N LEU A 613 34.53 -7.23 -39.21
CA LEU A 613 34.82 -7.01 -40.62
C LEU A 613 35.48 -8.23 -41.29
N LEU A 614 36.37 -8.90 -40.56
CA LEU A 614 37.02 -10.13 -41.06
C LEU A 614 36.02 -11.28 -41.17
N LEU A 615 35.10 -11.45 -40.20
CA LEU A 615 34.03 -12.43 -40.26
C LEU A 615 33.05 -12.16 -41.41
N VAL A 616 32.66 -10.92 -41.59
CA VAL A 616 31.82 -10.50 -42.73
C VAL A 616 32.53 -10.76 -44.07
N PHE A 617 33.85 -10.44 -44.15
CA PHE A 617 34.64 -10.72 -45.32
C PHE A 617 34.78 -12.23 -45.62
N LEU A 618 34.94 -13.07 -44.58
CA LEU A 618 35.02 -14.52 -44.73
C LEU A 618 33.67 -15.10 -45.18
N VAL A 619 32.55 -14.58 -44.68
CA VAL A 619 31.21 -14.96 -45.12
C VAL A 619 30.99 -14.58 -46.58
N ILE A 620 31.38 -13.36 -47.00
CA ILE A 620 31.28 -12.90 -48.39
C ILE A 620 32.18 -13.74 -49.30
N MET A 621 33.42 -14.04 -48.87
CA MET A 621 34.33 -14.92 -49.63
C MET A 621 33.81 -16.36 -49.70
N GLY A 622 33.18 -16.86 -48.62
CA GLY A 622 32.48 -18.14 -48.60
C GLY A 622 31.33 -18.18 -49.63
N MET A 623 30.53 -17.14 -49.69
CA MET A 623 29.45 -17.00 -50.65
C MET A 623 29.97 -16.92 -52.11
N ILE A 624 31.10 -16.19 -52.34
CA ILE A 624 31.73 -16.11 -53.66
C ILE A 624 32.31 -17.46 -54.11
N VAL A 625 32.87 -18.22 -53.17
CA VAL A 625 33.40 -19.57 -53.46
C VAL A 625 32.25 -20.56 -53.74
N LEU A 626 31.17 -20.50 -52.96
CA LEU A 626 29.98 -21.31 -53.19
C LEU A 626 29.25 -20.97 -54.49
N ASN A 627 29.28 -19.72 -54.90
CA ASN A 627 28.69 -19.28 -56.17
C ASN A 627 29.54 -19.63 -57.41
N LYS A 628 30.78 -20.13 -57.21
CA LYS A 628 31.64 -20.62 -58.30
C LYS A 628 31.55 -22.14 -58.50
N THR A 629 30.91 -22.86 -57.61
CA THR A 629 30.68 -24.29 -57.69
C THR A 629 29.18 -24.58 -57.78
N GLU A 630 28.66 -24.55 -58.99
CA GLU A 630 27.35 -25.06 -59.44
C GLU A 630 26.07 -24.34 -59.06
N GLY A 631 25.36 -23.91 -60.11
CA GLY A 631 23.92 -24.02 -60.34
C GLY A 631 23.01 -23.20 -59.40
N ALA A 632 22.45 -22.20 -59.99
CA ALA A 632 21.30 -21.41 -59.56
C ALA A 632 20.47 -21.95 -58.39
N ILE A 633 20.67 -21.33 -57.20
CA ILE A 633 19.63 -21.22 -56.20
C ILE A 633 19.17 -19.75 -56.28
N GLU A 634 17.93 -19.53 -56.73
CA GLU A 634 17.28 -18.22 -56.55
C GLU A 634 17.16 -17.92 -55.07
N VAL A 635 18.02 -17.03 -54.58
CA VAL A 635 17.85 -16.41 -53.29
C VAL A 635 16.96 -15.19 -53.52
N GLU A 636 15.71 -15.21 -53.03
CA GLU A 636 14.91 -14.00 -52.89
C GLU A 636 15.71 -13.02 -52.02
N THR A 637 16.14 -11.95 -52.61
CA THR A 637 16.80 -10.85 -51.90
C THR A 637 15.78 -10.19 -50.98
N LEU A 638 15.95 -10.37 -49.69
CA LEU A 638 15.40 -9.45 -48.70
C LEU A 638 16.00 -8.06 -48.97
N THR A 639 15.25 -7.24 -49.65
CA THR A 639 15.56 -5.80 -49.80
C THR A 639 15.23 -5.13 -48.50
N TRP A 640 16.24 -4.72 -47.78
CA TRP A 640 16.09 -3.72 -46.72
C TRP A 640 15.74 -2.41 -47.37
N ALA A 641 14.64 -1.76 -46.97
CA ALA A 641 14.29 -0.42 -47.38
C ALA A 641 15.44 0.52 -47.01
N SER A 642 15.94 1.21 -48.00
CA SER A 642 17.06 2.15 -47.86
C SER A 642 16.70 3.49 -48.50
N THR A 643 15.54 4.02 -48.16
CA THR A 643 15.20 5.39 -48.53
C THR A 643 14.94 6.19 -47.25
N ASP A 644 15.40 7.43 -47.23
CA ASP A 644 15.26 8.34 -46.08
C ASP A 644 13.78 8.54 -45.64
N GLU A 645 12.82 8.29 -46.52
CA GLU A 645 11.39 8.37 -46.21
C GLU A 645 10.91 7.25 -45.27
N ASP A 646 11.52 6.06 -45.33
CA ASP A 646 11.15 4.95 -44.45
C ASP A 646 11.71 5.13 -43.00
N ILE A 647 12.77 5.92 -42.85
CA ILE A 647 13.37 6.24 -41.56
C ILE A 647 12.54 7.31 -40.82
N GLU A 648 11.96 8.28 -41.55
CA GLU A 648 11.07 9.27 -40.96
C GLU A 648 9.75 8.65 -40.49
N ALA A 649 9.20 7.67 -41.21
CA ALA A 649 7.97 6.98 -40.80
C ALA A 649 8.13 6.16 -39.52
N VAL A 650 9.31 5.58 -39.30
CA VAL A 650 9.61 4.84 -38.06
C VAL A 650 9.87 5.79 -36.86
N ALA A 651 10.40 6.99 -37.16
CA ALA A 651 10.61 8.01 -36.14
C ALA A 651 9.31 8.66 -35.66
N ASP A 652 8.34 8.84 -36.57
CA ASP A 652 7.03 9.41 -36.22
C ASP A 652 6.16 8.45 -35.39
N ASP A 653 6.26 7.14 -35.65
CA ASP A 653 5.54 6.13 -34.82
C ASP A 653 6.13 5.99 -33.39
N ALA A 654 7.43 6.26 -33.20
CA ALA A 654 8.05 6.28 -31.89
C ALA A 654 7.71 7.55 -31.08
N ALA A 655 7.36 8.66 -31.73
CA ALA A 655 6.96 9.90 -31.09
C ALA A 655 5.49 9.91 -30.62
N LEU A 656 4.69 8.90 -31.02
CA LEU A 656 3.28 8.74 -30.60
C LEU A 656 3.10 7.80 -29.39
N LEU A 657 4.21 7.26 -28.84
CA LEU A 657 4.22 6.36 -27.69
C LEU A 657 4.84 6.98 -26.42
N HIS A 658 4.89 8.33 -26.37
CA HIS A 658 5.24 9.06 -25.14
C HIS A 658 4.11 9.95 -24.69
#